data_3beda86d250efaade6d4dea5ba932e61
#
_entry.id   3beda86d250efaade6d4dea5ba932e61
#
_cell.length_a   1.000
_cell.length_b   1.000
_cell.length_c   1.000
_cell.angle_alpha   90.00
_cell.angle_beta   90.00
_cell.angle_gamma   90.00
#
_symmetry.space_group_name_H-M   'P 1'
#
loop_
_entity.id
_entity.type
_entity.pdbx_description
1 polymer ?
#
loop_
_entity_poly.entity_id
_entity_poly.type
_entity_poly.pdbx_seq_one_letter_code
_entity_poly.pdbx_strand_id
1 'polypeptide(L)'
;MPRAKFCFCLLSVLCWLHLADAACLTDPMMQGQDPAVTLQNGLYHLVQSDGCNIHLRRSSTIGGLVTASDSVIFSPGCMEVWAPELHWINNRWYLYYSMNPGNGHRVYVAESQGTSATGPYVWRGVLFNNFWNIDGNVLRGPGGQLYYLCSGIATNGGAQNIYIAPMNSPTNLGGSLSMLSTPDQAWERNGLVNEGPWGFQRDGRYFIVYSASGCWTDDYTLGLLTFTGTNLLDRASWTKTGPLFTKRPGAYGPGHNCVVTDTAGQWWNIYHANNNTGEGCGGLRKIRAQRFYWDANNMPWFGTPVPTNSLVQEDASFLVARLPFFETSGATAANYVCGPPATLQGGPVWANPGLRLDGTNDFADCGAGLGNDVQNSVTLAAWVRPEGFSDWAGLVVKGSNASPYALQTWSDGSLRFSANWGTPAGATGAGSWNSAAKMTDGVWQHVAVTYDGVKIRFYLNAVADSAETAQVLRFGVVNEPLYIGADFPGGDEFFKGTIRDVRVYGRALSAAEIKTISGINTAPVLVPVPDQSLLAGQTLAVTNVATDAEAPPQILSFSLLSGPPGASVNAANGVFTWRPAIAQAGTTNPVAVAVSDNGAPILSATQSFQVAVLRPAAPAFGPVGFDGGVMQVAVTGDVGPDYSIYASTSLTAAEWALLLVTNPPALPFLFVDPAATNFPQRYYRVQLGP
;
A
#
# COMPACT_ATOMS: atom_id res chain seq x y z
N MET A 1 28.90 39.45 -40.85
CA MET A 1 27.92 39.35 -39.79
C MET A 1 27.43 37.91 -39.76
N PRO A 2 27.80 37.10 -38.77
CA PRO A 2 27.40 35.69 -38.71
C PRO A 2 26.06 35.52 -38.04
N ARG A 3 25.21 34.66 -38.61
CA ARG A 3 23.92 34.26 -38.09
C ARG A 3 24.10 33.30 -36.86
N ALA A 4 23.62 33.69 -35.72
CA ALA A 4 23.51 32.82 -34.54
C ALA A 4 22.40 31.77 -34.76
N LYS A 5 22.77 30.47 -34.71
CA LYS A 5 21.83 29.37 -34.60
C LYS A 5 21.46 29.20 -33.14
N PHE A 6 20.20 29.46 -32.78
CA PHE A 6 19.65 29.05 -31.52
C PHE A 6 19.37 27.55 -31.53
N CYS A 7 20.14 26.83 -30.73
CA CYS A 7 19.92 25.43 -30.44
C CYS A 7 18.92 25.34 -29.27
N PHE A 8 17.68 24.93 -29.55
CA PHE A 8 16.70 24.59 -28.49
C PHE A 8 17.13 23.23 -27.92
N CYS A 9 17.78 23.26 -26.76
CA CYS A 9 17.89 22.08 -25.90
C CYS A 9 16.53 21.87 -25.20
N LEU A 10 15.75 20.89 -25.67
CA LEU A 10 14.68 20.29 -24.87
C LEU A 10 15.33 19.54 -23.70
N LEU A 11 15.40 20.16 -22.53
CA LEU A 11 15.56 19.44 -21.29
C LEU A 11 14.25 18.67 -21.00
N SER A 12 14.23 17.41 -21.38
CA SER A 12 13.29 16.46 -20.78
C SER A 12 13.68 16.27 -19.32
N VAL A 13 13.01 16.98 -18.42
CA VAL A 13 13.04 16.69 -16.99
C VAL A 13 12.29 15.37 -16.80
N LEU A 14 13.02 14.25 -16.96
CA LEU A 14 12.61 12.97 -16.39
C LEU A 14 12.65 13.16 -14.87
N CYS A 15 11.48 13.40 -14.28
CA CYS A 15 11.27 13.31 -12.85
C CYS A 15 11.51 11.84 -12.43
N TRP A 16 12.75 11.52 -12.07
CA TRP A 16 13.08 10.30 -11.38
C TRP A 16 12.45 10.40 -9.98
N LEU A 17 11.21 9.90 -9.84
CA LEU A 17 10.75 9.47 -8.55
C LEU A 17 11.73 8.37 -8.12
N HIS A 18 12.71 8.73 -7.30
CA HIS A 18 13.39 7.79 -6.45
C HIS A 18 12.27 7.19 -5.57
N LEU A 19 11.75 6.03 -5.97
CA LEU A 19 11.16 5.12 -5.01
C LEU A 19 12.27 4.92 -3.99
N ALA A 20 12.05 5.33 -2.75
CA ALA A 20 12.95 4.96 -1.65
C ALA A 20 13.24 3.48 -1.83
N ASP A 21 14.52 3.09 -1.78
CA ASP A 21 14.92 1.70 -1.92
C ASP A 21 13.98 0.86 -1.06
N ALA A 22 13.20 -0.01 -1.69
CA ALA A 22 12.24 -0.83 -1.00
C ALA A 22 13.03 -1.64 0.02
N ALA A 23 12.76 -1.42 1.31
CA ALA A 23 13.52 -2.07 2.37
C ALA A 23 13.25 -3.58 2.31
N CYS A 24 14.28 -4.34 1.97
CA CYS A 24 14.24 -5.80 1.91
C CYS A 24 15.26 -6.37 2.87
N LEU A 25 14.84 -7.35 3.63
CA LEU A 25 15.75 -8.17 4.41
C LEU A 25 16.07 -9.49 3.71
N THR A 26 17.27 -9.98 3.91
CA THR A 26 17.66 -11.35 3.52
C THR A 26 17.53 -12.26 4.72
N ASP A 27 16.82 -13.37 4.58
CA ASP A 27 16.65 -14.36 5.64
C ASP A 27 17.63 -15.53 5.46
N PRO A 28 18.44 -15.92 6.48
CA PRO A 28 18.50 -15.36 7.83
C PRO A 28 19.12 -13.96 7.87
N MET A 29 18.61 -13.15 8.80
CA MET A 29 19.04 -11.78 9.00
C MET A 29 20.46 -11.70 9.55
N MET A 30 20.73 -12.41 10.63
CA MET A 30 22.00 -12.33 11.35
C MET A 30 22.23 -13.55 12.25
N GLN A 31 23.46 -13.69 12.72
CA GLN A 31 23.78 -14.63 13.78
C GLN A 31 23.09 -14.21 15.07
N GLY A 32 22.47 -15.16 15.76
CA GLY A 32 21.84 -14.90 17.06
C GLY A 32 20.78 -15.91 17.42
N GLN A 33 20.32 -15.80 18.64
CA GLN A 33 19.34 -16.69 19.26
C GLN A 33 18.36 -15.90 20.09
N ASP A 34 17.21 -16.49 20.39
CA ASP A 34 16.21 -15.99 21.32
C ASP A 34 15.86 -14.50 21.08
N PRO A 35 15.44 -14.12 19.84
CA PRO A 35 15.26 -12.72 19.50
C PRO A 35 14.03 -12.14 20.19
N ALA A 36 14.19 -10.97 20.83
CA ALA A 36 13.09 -10.17 21.31
C ALA A 36 13.12 -8.78 20.68
N VAL A 37 12.08 -8.43 19.93
CA VAL A 37 11.96 -7.14 19.24
C VAL A 37 10.72 -6.41 19.72
N THR A 38 10.89 -5.16 20.11
CA THR A 38 9.81 -4.24 20.51
C THR A 38 9.80 -3.03 19.61
N LEU A 39 8.65 -2.66 19.05
CA LEU A 39 8.48 -1.41 18.33
C LEU A 39 8.01 -0.32 19.27
N GLN A 40 8.78 0.77 19.40
CA GLN A 40 8.41 1.93 20.19
C GLN A 40 8.87 3.22 19.50
N ASN A 41 7.97 4.21 19.37
CA ASN A 41 8.23 5.49 18.73
C ASN A 41 8.84 5.38 17.32
N GLY A 42 8.36 4.42 16.52
CA GLY A 42 8.82 4.19 15.15
C GLY A 42 10.20 3.52 15.04
N LEU A 43 10.78 3.04 16.14
CA LEU A 43 12.04 2.29 16.16
C LEU A 43 11.82 0.87 16.69
N TYR A 44 12.38 -0.10 15.97
CA TYR A 44 12.53 -1.48 16.43
C TYR A 44 13.72 -1.56 17.36
N HIS A 45 13.55 -2.26 18.48
CA HIS A 45 14.54 -2.49 19.52
C HIS A 45 14.75 -4.00 19.64
N LEU A 46 15.85 -4.51 19.10
CA LEU A 46 16.25 -5.91 19.24
C LEU A 46 17.22 -6.03 20.41
N VAL A 47 16.89 -6.87 21.37
CA VAL A 47 17.79 -7.26 22.44
C VAL A 47 18.27 -8.68 22.28
N GLN A 48 19.54 -8.92 22.65
CA GLN A 48 20.22 -10.22 22.61
C GLN A 48 21.19 -10.31 23.78
N SER A 49 21.67 -11.54 24.09
CA SER A 49 22.72 -11.76 25.09
C SER A 49 23.91 -12.49 24.49
N ASP A 50 25.11 -12.18 25.00
CA ASP A 50 26.34 -12.90 24.76
C ASP A 50 26.67 -13.89 25.91
N GLY A 51 25.73 -14.11 26.86
CA GLY A 51 25.89 -14.91 28.06
C GLY A 51 26.39 -14.13 29.28
N CYS A 52 26.86 -12.90 29.09
CA CYS A 52 27.36 -11.99 30.10
C CYS A 52 26.66 -10.63 30.10
N ASN A 53 26.40 -10.11 28.92
CA ASN A 53 25.85 -8.79 28.69
C ASN A 53 24.57 -8.84 27.89
N ILE A 54 23.74 -7.82 28.04
CA ILE A 54 22.55 -7.59 27.21
C ILE A 54 22.87 -6.46 26.24
N HIS A 55 22.70 -6.78 24.96
CA HIS A 55 22.97 -5.93 23.82
C HIS A 55 21.66 -5.37 23.25
N LEU A 56 21.72 -4.19 22.65
CA LEU A 56 20.62 -3.53 21.98
C LEU A 56 21.03 -3.06 20.60
N ARG A 57 20.23 -3.40 19.59
CA ARG A 57 20.23 -2.80 18.25
C ARG A 57 18.93 -2.04 18.00
N ARG A 58 19.00 -0.90 17.30
CA ARG A 58 17.82 -0.09 16.99
C ARG A 58 17.82 0.34 15.53
N SER A 59 16.66 0.26 14.88
CA SER A 59 16.48 0.70 13.50
C SER A 59 15.03 1.10 13.25
N SER A 60 14.77 1.90 12.22
CA SER A 60 13.43 2.21 11.72
C SER A 60 12.81 1.07 10.88
N THR A 61 13.61 0.07 10.49
CA THR A 61 13.17 -1.12 9.74
C THR A 61 13.71 -2.38 10.41
N ILE A 62 13.05 -3.53 10.19
CA ILE A 62 13.51 -4.82 10.75
C ILE A 62 14.85 -5.21 10.12
N GLY A 63 14.97 -5.12 8.78
CA GLY A 63 16.24 -5.41 8.08
C GLY A 63 17.38 -4.48 8.47
N GLY A 64 17.08 -3.23 8.78
CA GLY A 64 18.07 -2.27 9.28
C GLY A 64 18.70 -2.65 10.63
N LEU A 65 18.08 -3.54 11.40
CA LEU A 65 18.68 -4.09 12.64
C LEU A 65 19.98 -4.86 12.37
N VAL A 66 20.13 -5.41 11.17
CA VAL A 66 21.33 -6.18 10.76
C VAL A 66 22.60 -5.31 10.81
N THR A 67 22.50 -4.09 10.30
CA THR A 67 23.62 -3.14 10.21
C THR A 67 23.63 -2.09 11.33
N ALA A 68 22.61 -2.10 12.19
CA ALA A 68 22.51 -1.18 13.31
C ALA A 68 23.66 -1.40 14.32
N SER A 69 24.12 -0.30 14.94
CA SER A 69 25.13 -0.36 15.98
C SER A 69 24.67 -1.25 17.13
N ASP A 70 25.56 -2.15 17.54
CA ASP A 70 25.39 -3.03 18.68
C ASP A 70 25.92 -2.36 19.95
N SER A 71 25.09 -2.21 20.96
CA SER A 71 25.44 -1.49 22.20
C SER A 71 25.12 -2.34 23.42
N VAL A 72 26.08 -2.53 24.31
CA VAL A 72 25.81 -3.12 25.63
C VAL A 72 24.99 -2.11 26.43
N ILE A 73 23.81 -2.52 26.89
CA ILE A 73 22.89 -1.68 27.67
C ILE A 73 22.79 -2.11 29.13
N PHE A 74 23.16 -3.35 29.45
CA PHE A 74 23.15 -3.88 30.81
C PHE A 74 24.11 -5.06 30.93
N SER A 75 24.86 -5.14 32.05
CA SER A 75 25.89 -6.15 32.33
C SER A 75 25.61 -6.81 33.70
N PRO A 76 24.76 -7.82 33.79
CA PRO A 76 24.50 -8.51 35.07
C PRO A 76 25.69 -9.42 35.52
N GLY A 77 26.62 -9.68 34.61
CA GLY A 77 27.79 -10.57 34.83
C GLY A 77 27.68 -11.86 34.01
N CYS A 78 28.82 -12.56 33.93
CA CYS A 78 28.88 -13.85 33.15
C CYS A 78 28.26 -15.01 33.94
N MET A 79 26.97 -15.03 34.03
CA MET A 79 26.15 -16.00 34.77
C MET A 79 25.13 -16.68 33.86
N GLU A 80 25.53 -17.09 32.66
CA GLU A 80 24.63 -17.69 31.67
C GLU A 80 23.38 -16.81 31.46
N VAL A 81 23.59 -15.57 31.02
CA VAL A 81 22.49 -14.64 30.71
C VAL A 81 21.80 -15.07 29.43
N TRP A 82 20.49 -15.46 29.51
CA TRP A 82 19.72 -15.99 28.38
C TRP A 82 18.45 -15.17 28.12
N ALA A 83 17.97 -15.23 26.89
CA ALA A 83 16.68 -14.77 26.42
C ALA A 83 16.22 -13.43 27.03
N PRO A 84 16.96 -12.33 26.84
CA PRO A 84 16.52 -11.04 27.32
C PRO A 84 15.33 -10.53 26.50
N GLU A 85 14.34 -9.94 27.19
CA GLU A 85 13.20 -9.26 26.58
C GLU A 85 13.13 -7.81 27.06
N LEU A 86 12.76 -6.90 26.17
CA LEU A 86 12.68 -5.47 26.43
C LEU A 86 11.25 -4.97 26.24
N HIS A 87 10.61 -4.52 27.33
CA HIS A 87 9.23 -4.07 27.34
C HIS A 87 9.07 -2.61 27.72
N TRP A 88 8.25 -1.85 26.95
CA TRP A 88 7.88 -0.47 27.27
C TRP A 88 6.57 -0.45 28.09
N ILE A 89 6.66 -0.08 29.36
CA ILE A 89 5.54 -0.10 30.32
C ILE A 89 5.59 1.20 31.13
N ASN A 90 4.46 1.93 31.18
CA ASN A 90 4.30 3.12 32.01
C ASN A 90 5.46 4.14 31.86
N ASN A 91 5.85 4.44 30.61
CA ASN A 91 6.91 5.37 30.24
C ASN A 91 8.30 4.98 30.75
N ARG A 92 8.55 3.68 30.93
CA ARG A 92 9.87 3.12 31.27
C ARG A 92 10.12 1.84 30.50
N TRP A 93 11.40 1.50 30.37
CA TRP A 93 11.83 0.23 29.80
C TRP A 93 12.12 -0.76 30.92
N TYR A 94 11.69 -1.99 30.72
CA TYR A 94 11.96 -3.12 31.60
C TYR A 94 12.64 -4.23 30.82
N LEU A 95 13.82 -4.67 31.33
CA LEU A 95 14.54 -5.82 30.83
C LEU A 95 14.21 -7.02 31.70
N TYR A 96 13.62 -8.05 31.10
CA TYR A 96 13.46 -9.36 31.71
C TYR A 96 14.51 -10.28 31.10
N TYR A 97 15.26 -10.99 31.90
CA TYR A 97 16.32 -11.86 31.43
C TYR A 97 16.54 -13.00 32.41
N SER A 98 16.96 -14.16 31.88
CA SER A 98 17.29 -15.34 32.68
C SER A 98 18.77 -15.31 33.03
N MET A 99 19.14 -15.65 34.28
CA MET A 99 20.54 -15.91 34.62
C MET A 99 20.65 -16.96 35.72
N ASN A 100 21.83 -17.59 35.81
CA ASN A 100 22.15 -18.65 36.75
C ASN A 100 23.30 -18.19 37.72
N PRO A 101 22.98 -17.69 38.93
CA PRO A 101 23.99 -17.33 39.90
C PRO A 101 24.58 -18.54 40.67
N GLY A 102 24.44 -19.76 40.16
CA GLY A 102 24.99 -20.99 40.76
C GLY A 102 23.94 -21.92 41.42
N ASN A 103 22.67 -21.53 41.44
CA ASN A 103 21.56 -22.31 42.00
C ASN A 103 20.43 -22.59 40.99
N GLY A 104 20.73 -22.57 39.71
CA GLY A 104 19.83 -22.71 38.60
C GLY A 104 19.25 -21.36 38.11
N HIS A 105 18.75 -21.36 36.90
CA HIS A 105 18.23 -20.16 36.25
C HIS A 105 16.96 -19.64 36.94
N ARG A 106 16.87 -18.31 36.99
CA ARG A 106 15.69 -17.54 37.39
C ARG A 106 15.54 -16.35 36.45
N VAL A 107 14.32 -15.83 36.33
CA VAL A 107 14.06 -14.59 35.62
C VAL A 107 14.26 -13.39 36.55
N TYR A 108 15.09 -12.48 36.10
CA TYR A 108 15.40 -11.22 36.75
C TYR A 108 14.81 -10.05 35.97
N VAL A 109 14.63 -8.92 36.64
CA VAL A 109 14.17 -7.70 36.00
C VAL A 109 15.07 -6.53 36.33
N ALA A 110 15.36 -5.70 35.32
CA ALA A 110 16.00 -4.41 35.45
C ALA A 110 15.11 -3.31 34.85
N GLU A 111 15.07 -2.14 35.47
CA GLU A 111 14.24 -1.00 35.07
C GLU A 111 15.11 0.16 34.63
N SER A 112 14.76 0.84 33.53
CA SER A 112 15.43 2.05 33.07
C SER A 112 15.19 3.21 34.03
N GLN A 113 16.21 4.04 34.27
CA GLN A 113 16.06 5.25 35.08
C GLN A 113 15.30 6.38 34.38
N GLY A 114 15.19 6.31 33.05
CA GLY A 114 14.49 7.27 32.21
C GLY A 114 13.71 6.60 31.08
N THR A 115 13.44 7.36 30.03
CA THR A 115 12.68 6.93 28.85
C THR A 115 13.56 6.34 27.74
N SER A 116 14.90 6.34 27.90
CA SER A 116 15.82 5.78 26.91
C SER A 116 15.91 4.26 27.01
N ALA A 117 15.81 3.57 25.88
CA ALA A 117 16.05 2.12 25.79
C ALA A 117 17.52 1.74 26.05
N THR A 118 18.46 2.68 25.95
CA THR A 118 19.89 2.46 26.27
C THR A 118 20.18 2.57 27.76
N GLY A 119 19.17 2.78 28.60
CA GLY A 119 19.34 2.92 30.04
C GLY A 119 19.79 4.32 30.50
N PRO A 120 20.47 4.44 31.65
CA PRO A 120 20.93 3.33 32.49
C PRO A 120 19.82 2.51 33.13
N TYR A 121 20.12 1.25 33.42
CA TYR A 121 19.17 0.31 34.06
C TYR A 121 19.56 0.06 35.52
N VAL A 122 18.55 -0.11 36.34
CA VAL A 122 18.69 -0.49 37.74
C VAL A 122 18.15 -1.88 37.96
N TRP A 123 18.93 -2.77 38.51
CA TRP A 123 18.52 -4.10 38.89
C TRP A 123 17.37 -4.05 39.93
N ARG A 124 16.30 -4.79 39.71
CA ARG A 124 15.11 -4.83 40.58
C ARG A 124 14.93 -6.17 41.29
N GLY A 125 15.74 -7.18 40.92
CA GLY A 125 15.73 -8.47 41.59
C GLY A 125 15.11 -9.59 40.75
N VAL A 126 14.88 -10.72 41.42
CA VAL A 126 14.24 -11.90 40.83
C VAL A 126 12.72 -11.79 40.93
N LEU A 127 12.00 -12.16 39.88
CA LEU A 127 10.53 -12.12 39.89
C LEU A 127 9.92 -13.32 40.62
N PHE A 128 10.53 -14.50 40.45
CA PHE A 128 10.05 -15.74 41.05
C PHE A 128 11.21 -16.68 41.37
N ASN A 129 11.28 -17.19 42.59
CA ASN A 129 12.47 -17.92 43.09
C ASN A 129 12.20 -19.36 43.56
N ASN A 130 10.94 -19.84 43.51
CA ASN A 130 10.61 -21.14 44.11
C ASN A 130 11.09 -22.35 43.31
N PHE A 131 11.25 -22.21 41.98
CA PHE A 131 11.79 -23.27 41.13
C PHE A 131 12.52 -22.67 39.91
N TRP A 132 13.21 -23.51 39.15
CA TRP A 132 13.94 -23.16 37.94
C TRP A 132 12.98 -22.56 36.90
N ASN A 133 13.26 -21.35 36.40
CA ASN A 133 12.45 -20.67 35.40
C ASN A 133 13.29 -19.75 34.52
N ILE A 134 12.86 -19.63 33.24
CA ILE A 134 13.47 -18.84 32.17
C ILE A 134 12.40 -18.13 31.32
N ASP A 135 12.83 -17.32 30.35
CA ASP A 135 12.03 -16.72 29.28
C ASP A 135 10.88 -15.87 29.82
N GLY A 136 11.22 -14.84 30.58
CA GLY A 136 10.25 -13.94 31.20
C GLY A 136 9.63 -12.96 30.24
N ASN A 137 8.31 -13.06 30.00
CA ASN A 137 7.53 -12.21 29.12
C ASN A 137 6.39 -11.51 29.87
N VAL A 138 5.85 -10.42 29.30
CA VAL A 138 4.73 -9.68 29.89
C VAL A 138 3.57 -9.58 28.90
N LEU A 139 2.44 -10.21 29.23
CA LEU A 139 1.17 -10.08 28.53
C LEU A 139 0.32 -8.95 29.14
N ARG A 140 -0.19 -8.03 28.31
CA ARG A 140 -1.22 -7.08 28.72
C ARG A 140 -2.60 -7.71 28.52
N GLY A 141 -3.28 -7.96 29.62
CA GLY A 141 -4.63 -8.53 29.65
C GLY A 141 -5.75 -7.48 29.68
N PRO A 142 -6.99 -7.90 29.96
CA PRO A 142 -8.15 -7.02 30.04
C PRO A 142 -7.94 -5.87 31.01
N GLY A 143 -8.42 -4.68 30.64
CA GLY A 143 -8.28 -3.47 31.47
C GLY A 143 -6.83 -2.97 31.64
N GLY A 144 -5.86 -3.50 30.86
CA GLY A 144 -4.46 -3.13 30.97
C GLY A 144 -3.69 -3.82 32.11
N GLN A 145 -4.31 -4.79 32.80
CA GLN A 145 -3.66 -5.62 33.81
C GLN A 145 -2.48 -6.38 33.21
N LEU A 146 -1.36 -6.36 33.88
CA LEU A 146 -0.15 -7.07 33.46
C LEU A 146 -0.15 -8.50 33.98
N TYR A 147 0.29 -9.41 33.16
CA TYR A 147 0.52 -10.81 33.50
C TYR A 147 1.94 -11.21 33.09
N TYR A 148 2.65 -11.81 34.01
CA TYR A 148 3.95 -12.40 33.79
C TYR A 148 3.78 -13.78 33.19
N LEU A 149 4.56 -14.09 32.16
CA LEU A 149 4.68 -15.40 31.55
C LEU A 149 6.12 -15.90 31.74
N CYS A 150 6.30 -17.19 31.91
CA CYS A 150 7.63 -17.81 31.89
C CYS A 150 7.56 -19.30 31.55
N SER A 151 8.70 -19.83 31.20
CA SER A 151 8.94 -21.28 31.15
C SER A 151 9.56 -21.75 32.45
N GLY A 152 9.21 -22.96 32.95
CA GLY A 152 9.79 -23.44 34.21
C GLY A 152 9.61 -24.92 34.50
N ILE A 153 10.40 -25.42 35.44
CA ILE A 153 10.40 -26.80 35.92
C ILE A 153 10.11 -26.80 37.42
N ALA A 154 8.86 -27.06 37.80
CA ALA A 154 8.43 -27.04 39.20
C ALA A 154 8.89 -28.27 40.01
N THR A 155 9.12 -29.41 39.35
CA THR A 155 9.57 -30.62 39.97
C THR A 155 10.89 -31.09 39.35
N ASN A 156 11.83 -31.46 40.16
CA ASN A 156 13.16 -31.91 39.70
C ASN A 156 13.02 -33.09 38.72
N GLY A 157 13.59 -32.98 37.52
CA GLY A 157 13.44 -33.98 36.44
C GLY A 157 12.06 -33.98 35.76
N GLY A 158 11.17 -33.00 36.05
CA GLY A 158 9.88 -32.84 35.41
C GLY A 158 9.97 -32.14 34.04
N ALA A 159 8.82 -32.08 33.36
CA ALA A 159 8.69 -31.36 32.10
C ALA A 159 8.83 -29.83 32.30
N GLN A 160 9.37 -29.18 31.31
CA GLN A 160 9.42 -27.72 31.24
C GLN A 160 8.07 -27.20 30.72
N ASN A 161 7.42 -26.33 31.47
CA ASN A 161 6.02 -25.93 31.28
C ASN A 161 5.91 -24.41 31.14
N ILE A 162 4.82 -23.94 30.51
CA ILE A 162 4.48 -22.52 30.48
C ILE A 162 3.63 -22.15 31.69
N TYR A 163 4.00 -21.06 32.36
CA TYR A 163 3.30 -20.51 33.52
C TYR A 163 2.85 -19.09 33.29
N ILE A 164 1.82 -18.67 34.03
CA ILE A 164 1.29 -17.31 34.11
C ILE A 164 1.07 -16.87 35.55
N ALA A 165 1.30 -15.60 35.85
CA ALA A 165 0.90 -14.98 37.13
C ALA A 165 0.40 -13.55 36.91
N PRO A 166 -0.52 -13.02 37.72
CA PRO A 166 -0.84 -11.60 37.68
C PRO A 166 0.33 -10.79 38.22
N MET A 167 0.48 -9.56 37.76
CA MET A 167 1.52 -8.64 38.24
C MET A 167 0.87 -7.43 38.94
N ASN A 168 1.40 -7.05 40.11
CA ASN A 168 1.05 -5.80 40.78
C ASN A 168 1.82 -4.61 40.18
N SER A 169 3.02 -4.86 39.67
CA SER A 169 3.84 -3.90 38.95
C SER A 169 4.79 -4.64 38.00
N PRO A 170 5.47 -3.97 37.06
CA PRO A 170 6.42 -4.62 36.17
C PRO A 170 7.58 -5.35 36.89
N THR A 171 7.77 -5.12 38.17
CA THR A 171 8.84 -5.73 38.98
C THR A 171 8.34 -6.66 40.07
N ASN A 172 7.03 -6.83 40.23
CA ASN A 172 6.46 -7.64 41.30
C ASN A 172 5.23 -8.44 40.86
N LEU A 173 5.22 -9.72 41.18
CA LEU A 173 4.04 -10.57 40.96
C LEU A 173 2.92 -10.22 41.94
N GLY A 174 1.68 -10.37 41.49
CA GLY A 174 0.47 -10.17 42.26
C GLY A 174 -0.14 -11.47 42.77
N GLY A 175 0.46 -12.62 42.50
CA GLY A 175 -0.03 -13.93 42.91
C GLY A 175 0.94 -15.04 42.53
N SER A 176 0.52 -16.29 42.76
CA SER A 176 1.28 -17.49 42.41
C SER A 176 1.27 -17.77 40.92
N LEU A 177 2.30 -18.49 40.42
CA LEU A 177 2.34 -19.02 39.07
C LEU A 177 1.30 -20.11 38.90
N SER A 178 0.49 -19.99 37.85
CA SER A 178 -0.44 -21.02 37.36
C SER A 178 0.12 -21.68 36.11
N MET A 179 0.13 -22.99 36.00
CA MET A 179 0.60 -23.70 34.82
C MET A 179 -0.47 -23.66 33.72
N LEU A 180 -0.10 -23.15 32.54
CA LEU A 180 -0.99 -23.10 31.38
C LEU A 180 -0.78 -24.24 30.40
N SER A 181 0.49 -24.61 30.13
CA SER A 181 0.84 -25.65 29.17
C SER A 181 1.90 -26.59 29.73
N THR A 182 1.75 -27.86 29.42
CA THR A 182 2.79 -28.90 29.60
C THR A 182 2.95 -29.63 28.27
N PRO A 183 4.12 -30.23 27.94
CA PRO A 183 4.33 -30.95 26.69
C PRO A 183 3.56 -32.28 26.67
N ASP A 184 2.25 -32.22 26.48
CA ASP A 184 1.32 -33.37 26.48
C ASP A 184 0.97 -33.87 25.05
N GLN A 185 1.25 -33.08 24.02
CA GLN A 185 1.05 -33.46 22.62
C GLN A 185 2.28 -34.18 22.05
N ALA A 186 2.09 -35.08 21.08
CA ALA A 186 3.18 -35.87 20.48
C ALA A 186 4.30 -34.99 19.91
N TRP A 187 3.95 -33.88 19.26
CA TRP A 187 4.89 -32.96 18.63
C TRP A 187 5.68 -32.08 19.64
N GLU A 188 5.34 -32.08 20.92
CA GLU A 188 6.02 -31.36 22.00
C GLU A 188 7.05 -32.23 22.74
N ARG A 189 7.12 -33.54 22.46
CA ARG A 189 7.78 -34.51 23.33
C ARG A 189 9.21 -34.86 22.97
N ASN A 190 9.75 -34.29 21.90
CA ASN A 190 11.17 -34.46 21.63
C ASN A 190 11.97 -33.48 22.55
N GLY A 191 12.13 -33.86 23.84
CA GLY A 191 12.79 -33.09 24.87
C GLY A 191 11.89 -32.71 26.05
N LEU A 192 10.57 -32.90 25.99
CA LEU A 192 9.57 -32.53 27.01
C LEU A 192 9.64 -31.05 27.43
N VAL A 193 9.72 -30.16 26.44
CA VAL A 193 9.89 -28.71 26.65
C VAL A 193 8.73 -27.93 26.04
N ASN A 194 8.19 -26.97 26.83
CA ASN A 194 7.47 -25.81 26.37
C ASN A 194 8.19 -24.57 26.92
N GLU A 195 8.71 -23.70 26.04
CA GLU A 195 9.49 -22.51 26.43
C GLU A 195 9.27 -21.30 25.51
N GLY A 196 9.95 -20.18 25.78
CA GLY A 196 9.87 -18.96 24.98
C GLY A 196 8.45 -18.44 24.80
N PRO A 197 7.62 -18.28 25.86
CA PRO A 197 6.26 -17.82 25.69
C PRO A 197 6.21 -16.33 25.32
N TRP A 198 5.55 -15.99 24.21
CA TRP A 198 5.30 -14.62 23.83
C TRP A 198 3.78 -14.31 23.82
N GLY A 199 3.36 -13.44 24.74
CA GLY A 199 1.96 -13.04 24.86
C GLY A 199 1.60 -11.86 23.98
N PHE A 200 0.52 -11.95 23.21
CA PHE A 200 0.01 -10.86 22.39
C PHE A 200 -1.50 -10.86 22.29
N GLN A 201 -2.08 -9.79 21.75
CA GLN A 201 -3.53 -9.66 21.60
C GLN A 201 -3.90 -9.02 20.26
N ARG A 202 -5.06 -9.40 19.74
CA ARG A 202 -5.71 -8.74 18.61
C ARG A 202 -7.21 -8.76 18.77
N ASP A 203 -7.87 -7.61 18.56
CA ASP A 203 -9.32 -7.46 18.58
C ASP A 203 -9.98 -8.05 19.86
N GLY A 204 -9.31 -7.86 21.00
CA GLY A 204 -9.77 -8.38 22.32
C GLY A 204 -9.55 -9.87 22.55
N ARG A 205 -8.96 -10.60 21.60
CA ARG A 205 -8.52 -11.99 21.77
C ARG A 205 -7.08 -12.03 22.23
N TYR A 206 -6.77 -12.96 23.15
CA TYR A 206 -5.45 -13.15 23.71
C TYR A 206 -4.82 -14.45 23.22
N PHE A 207 -3.53 -14.39 22.96
CA PHE A 207 -2.74 -15.49 22.44
C PHE A 207 -1.40 -15.55 23.19
N ILE A 208 -0.90 -16.78 23.38
CA ILE A 208 0.47 -17.03 23.79
C ILE A 208 1.07 -17.99 22.77
N VAL A 209 1.98 -17.50 21.94
CA VAL A 209 2.80 -18.37 21.11
C VAL A 209 3.99 -18.83 21.96
N TYR A 210 4.38 -20.08 21.83
CA TYR A 210 5.47 -20.68 22.59
C TYR A 210 6.21 -21.71 21.76
N SER A 211 7.40 -22.08 22.18
CA SER A 211 8.20 -23.11 21.54
C SER A 211 8.07 -24.43 22.23
N ALA A 212 8.07 -25.50 21.45
CA ALA A 212 7.90 -26.86 21.94
C ALA A 212 8.93 -27.82 21.34
N SER A 213 9.16 -28.94 22.00
CA SER A 213 10.31 -29.82 21.86
C SER A 213 11.61 -29.16 22.35
N GLY A 214 12.72 -29.93 22.45
CA GLY A 214 13.99 -29.32 22.89
C GLY A 214 14.68 -28.54 21.78
N CYS A 215 15.21 -27.37 22.07
CA CYS A 215 15.99 -26.55 21.11
C CYS A 215 17.23 -27.27 20.54
N TRP A 216 17.68 -28.33 21.19
CA TRP A 216 18.77 -29.21 20.73
C TRP A 216 18.35 -30.22 19.66
N THR A 217 17.06 -30.17 19.25
CA THR A 217 16.50 -31.02 18.20
C THR A 217 16.05 -30.22 17.01
N ASP A 218 16.02 -30.81 15.83
CA ASP A 218 15.46 -30.17 14.64
C ASP A 218 13.92 -30.01 14.73
N ASP A 219 13.26 -30.69 15.69
CA ASP A 219 11.81 -30.70 15.88
C ASP A 219 11.31 -29.54 16.76
N TYR A 220 12.22 -28.67 17.21
CA TYR A 220 11.82 -27.42 17.86
C TYR A 220 10.87 -26.65 16.96
N THR A 221 9.71 -26.23 17.48
CA THR A 221 8.59 -25.71 16.68
C THR A 221 7.69 -24.79 17.50
N LEU A 222 6.78 -24.07 16.86
CA LEU A 222 5.83 -23.19 17.55
C LEU A 222 4.52 -23.92 17.86
N GLY A 223 4.00 -23.68 19.08
CA GLY A 223 2.65 -23.94 19.51
C GLY A 223 1.93 -22.65 19.87
N LEU A 224 0.61 -22.72 20.01
CA LEU A 224 -0.25 -21.57 20.34
C LEU A 224 -1.25 -21.96 21.43
N LEU A 225 -1.34 -21.13 22.45
CA LEU A 225 -2.47 -21.07 23.37
C LEU A 225 -3.38 -19.94 22.97
N THR A 226 -4.63 -20.24 22.67
CA THR A 226 -5.68 -19.27 22.37
C THR A 226 -6.62 -19.16 23.57
N PHE A 227 -6.81 -17.95 24.08
CA PHE A 227 -7.75 -17.72 25.18
C PHE A 227 -9.18 -17.84 24.68
N THR A 228 -9.92 -18.76 25.26
CA THR A 228 -11.31 -19.09 24.90
C THR A 228 -12.26 -19.09 26.12
N GLY A 229 -11.73 -18.91 27.32
CA GLY A 229 -12.48 -18.91 28.57
C GLY A 229 -12.67 -17.50 29.15
N THR A 230 -12.76 -17.43 30.50
CA THR A 230 -13.05 -16.19 31.25
C THR A 230 -11.92 -15.78 32.20
N ASN A 231 -10.99 -16.67 32.54
CA ASN A 231 -9.90 -16.41 33.47
C ASN A 231 -8.57 -16.79 32.87
N LEU A 232 -7.70 -15.79 32.63
CA LEU A 232 -6.37 -15.99 32.04
C LEU A 232 -5.46 -16.91 32.87
N LEU A 233 -5.69 -17.03 34.17
CA LEU A 233 -4.90 -17.87 35.09
C LEU A 233 -5.35 -19.34 35.09
N ASP A 234 -6.46 -19.66 34.45
CA ASP A 234 -7.00 -21.01 34.41
C ASP A 234 -6.59 -21.70 33.11
N ARG A 235 -5.87 -22.81 33.22
CA ARG A 235 -5.46 -23.65 32.09
C ARG A 235 -6.65 -24.04 31.19
N ALA A 236 -7.82 -24.35 31.79
CA ALA A 236 -9.00 -24.75 31.05
C ALA A 236 -9.58 -23.63 30.17
N SER A 237 -9.18 -22.38 30.42
CA SER A 237 -9.55 -21.21 29.61
C SER A 237 -8.69 -21.02 28.36
N TRP A 238 -7.72 -21.92 28.11
CA TRP A 238 -6.82 -21.85 26.97
C TRP A 238 -6.94 -23.08 26.10
N THR A 239 -7.11 -22.89 24.80
CA THR A 239 -7.07 -23.96 23.79
C THR A 239 -5.70 -24.03 23.17
N LYS A 240 -5.07 -25.21 23.25
CA LYS A 240 -3.74 -25.50 22.67
C LYS A 240 -3.90 -25.96 21.23
N THR A 241 -3.12 -25.38 20.32
CA THR A 241 -2.99 -25.81 18.92
C THR A 241 -1.53 -25.87 18.49
N GLY A 242 -1.20 -26.79 17.55
CA GLY A 242 0.15 -26.96 17.00
C GLY A 242 0.33 -28.33 16.33
N PRO A 243 1.50 -28.60 15.73
CA PRO A 243 2.59 -27.64 15.50
C PRO A 243 2.21 -26.62 14.43
N LEU A 244 2.63 -25.35 14.59
CA LEU A 244 2.24 -24.27 13.67
C LEU A 244 3.34 -23.83 12.72
N PHE A 245 4.59 -24.10 13.05
CA PHE A 245 5.75 -23.54 12.34
C PHE A 245 6.91 -24.51 12.41
N THR A 246 6.91 -25.50 11.50
CA THR A 246 7.79 -26.67 11.57
C THR A 246 9.02 -26.54 10.70
N LYS A 247 10.04 -27.34 10.99
CA LYS A 247 11.30 -27.42 10.22
C LYS A 247 11.08 -27.70 8.74
N ARG A 248 12.04 -27.24 7.96
CA ARG A 248 12.20 -27.53 6.54
C ARG A 248 13.67 -27.39 6.13
N PRO A 249 14.08 -27.85 4.92
CA PRO A 249 15.43 -27.60 4.41
C PRO A 249 15.78 -26.11 4.43
N GLY A 250 16.91 -25.77 5.08
CA GLY A 250 17.37 -24.39 5.27
C GLY A 250 16.76 -23.65 6.45
N ALA A 251 15.86 -24.29 7.25
CA ALA A 251 15.31 -23.73 8.49
C ALA A 251 14.93 -24.87 9.44
N TYR A 252 15.86 -25.30 10.30
CA TYR A 252 15.71 -26.39 11.25
C TYR A 252 15.54 -25.86 12.67
N GLY A 253 14.66 -26.47 13.43
CA GLY A 253 14.33 -26.04 14.79
C GLY A 253 13.84 -24.59 14.86
N PRO A 254 12.83 -24.17 14.05
CA PRO A 254 12.34 -22.79 14.08
C PRO A 254 11.50 -22.55 15.31
N GLY A 255 11.94 -21.61 16.17
CA GLY A 255 11.24 -21.31 17.42
C GLY A 255 11.82 -20.11 18.16
N HIS A 256 11.47 -20.03 19.44
CA HIS A 256 11.78 -18.94 20.37
C HIS A 256 11.53 -17.57 19.73
N ASN A 257 10.29 -17.35 19.35
CA ASN A 257 9.88 -16.21 18.56
C ASN A 257 9.32 -15.07 19.40
N CYS A 258 9.40 -13.89 18.86
CA CYS A 258 8.59 -12.75 19.27
C CYS A 258 7.67 -12.30 18.14
N VAL A 259 6.60 -11.62 18.52
CA VAL A 259 5.61 -11.05 17.59
C VAL A 259 5.67 -9.53 17.70
N VAL A 260 5.82 -8.85 16.58
CA VAL A 260 5.78 -7.39 16.50
C VAL A 260 4.86 -6.93 15.38
N THR A 261 4.12 -5.84 15.61
CA THR A 261 3.31 -5.19 14.58
C THR A 261 4.08 -3.98 14.09
N ASP A 262 4.28 -3.85 12.78
CA ASP A 262 4.97 -2.70 12.20
C ASP A 262 4.09 -1.44 12.15
N THR A 263 4.65 -0.33 11.70
CA THR A 263 3.95 0.96 11.60
C THR A 263 2.82 0.97 10.55
N ALA A 264 2.82 0.01 9.64
CA ALA A 264 1.77 -0.21 8.64
C ALA A 264 0.69 -1.20 9.12
N GLY A 265 0.79 -1.71 10.36
CA GLY A 265 -0.14 -2.69 10.93
C GLY A 265 0.09 -4.13 10.48
N GLN A 266 1.24 -4.41 9.84
CA GLN A 266 1.61 -5.77 9.45
C GLN A 266 2.18 -6.53 10.64
N TRP A 267 1.89 -7.83 10.71
CA TRP A 267 2.34 -8.70 11.79
C TRP A 267 3.57 -9.50 11.37
N TRP A 268 4.60 -9.47 12.21
CA TRP A 268 5.88 -10.12 11.99
C TRP A 268 6.16 -11.17 13.04
N ASN A 269 6.62 -12.32 12.56
CA ASN A 269 7.21 -13.40 13.35
C ASN A 269 8.73 -13.28 13.25
N ILE A 270 9.38 -12.91 14.33
CA ILE A 270 10.85 -12.86 14.42
C ILE A 270 11.27 -14.03 15.31
N TYR A 271 12.09 -14.91 14.78
CA TYR A 271 12.39 -16.19 15.39
C TYR A 271 13.84 -16.59 15.14
N HIS A 272 14.33 -17.65 15.77
CA HIS A 272 15.57 -18.25 15.36
C HIS A 272 15.35 -19.60 14.68
N ALA A 273 16.29 -20.01 13.82
CA ALA A 273 16.41 -21.37 13.28
C ALA A 273 17.84 -21.62 12.84
N ASN A 274 18.19 -22.89 12.75
CA ASN A 274 19.45 -23.37 12.17
C ASN A 274 19.34 -23.48 10.65
N ASN A 275 20.46 -23.33 9.95
CA ASN A 275 20.50 -23.51 8.49
C ASN A 275 20.58 -24.99 8.11
N ASN A 276 21.21 -25.82 8.95
CA ASN A 276 21.43 -27.26 8.70
C ASN A 276 20.86 -28.09 9.83
N THR A 277 20.59 -29.37 9.51
CA THR A 277 20.14 -30.36 10.48
C THR A 277 21.22 -30.66 11.52
N GLY A 278 20.83 -30.95 12.78
CA GLY A 278 21.73 -31.37 13.86
C GLY A 278 22.59 -30.23 14.47
N GLU A 279 22.40 -28.95 14.12
CA GLU A 279 23.15 -27.83 14.72
C GLU A 279 22.73 -27.55 16.17
N GLY A 280 21.52 -27.92 16.58
CA GLY A 280 21.06 -27.85 17.97
C GLY A 280 20.96 -26.42 18.55
N CYS A 281 20.98 -26.28 19.90
CA CYS A 281 20.92 -24.99 20.57
C CYS A 281 22.24 -24.23 20.64
N GLY A 282 23.25 -24.62 19.89
CA GLY A 282 24.55 -23.97 19.88
C GLY A 282 24.55 -22.60 19.25
N GLY A 283 25.73 -21.95 19.23
CA GLY A 283 25.91 -20.63 18.65
C GLY A 283 25.76 -20.53 17.13
N LEU A 284 25.19 -21.54 16.46
CA LEU A 284 24.95 -21.54 15.02
C LEU A 284 23.55 -21.03 14.63
N ARG A 285 22.64 -20.87 15.60
CA ARG A 285 21.31 -20.35 15.37
C ARG A 285 21.35 -18.97 14.71
N LYS A 286 20.40 -18.72 13.82
CA LYS A 286 20.26 -17.48 13.08
C LYS A 286 18.92 -16.82 13.37
N ILE A 287 18.93 -15.51 13.58
CA ILE A 287 17.69 -14.70 13.63
C ILE A 287 17.12 -14.59 12.24
N ARG A 288 15.81 -14.75 12.15
CA ARG A 288 15.00 -14.72 10.95
C ARG A 288 13.76 -13.87 11.19
N ALA A 289 13.19 -13.32 10.13
CA ALA A 289 11.94 -12.58 10.19
C ALA A 289 11.09 -12.84 8.96
N GLN A 290 9.81 -13.09 9.17
CA GLN A 290 8.83 -13.16 8.11
C GLN A 290 7.47 -12.65 8.59
N ARG A 291 6.62 -12.20 7.66
CA ARG A 291 5.25 -11.86 8.00
C ARG A 291 4.45 -13.10 8.35
N PHE A 292 3.44 -12.92 9.21
CA PHE A 292 2.39 -13.88 9.39
C PHE A 292 1.02 -13.20 9.18
N TYR A 293 -0.02 -14.00 9.00
CA TYR A 293 -1.31 -13.55 8.54
C TYR A 293 -2.40 -14.00 9.50
N TRP A 294 -3.60 -13.53 9.30
CA TRP A 294 -4.79 -13.91 10.07
C TRP A 294 -5.76 -14.62 9.15
N ASP A 295 -6.29 -15.74 9.59
CA ASP A 295 -7.31 -16.46 8.84
C ASP A 295 -8.71 -15.81 9.01
N ALA A 296 -9.72 -16.36 8.31
CA ALA A 296 -11.11 -15.87 8.39
C ALA A 296 -11.74 -15.98 9.79
N ASN A 297 -11.16 -16.79 10.68
CA ASN A 297 -11.60 -16.96 12.07
C ASN A 297 -10.82 -16.08 13.05
N ASN A 298 -10.02 -15.14 12.55
CA ASN A 298 -9.10 -14.33 13.35
C ASN A 298 -8.10 -15.17 14.16
N MET A 299 -7.61 -16.27 13.56
CA MET A 299 -6.52 -17.06 14.11
C MET A 299 -5.21 -16.72 13.42
N PRO A 300 -4.09 -16.58 14.16
CA PRO A 300 -2.80 -16.31 13.53
C PRO A 300 -2.31 -17.52 12.74
N TRP A 301 -1.91 -17.29 11.51
CA TRP A 301 -1.26 -18.29 10.65
C TRP A 301 0.17 -17.83 10.35
N PHE A 302 1.13 -18.51 10.97
CA PHE A 302 2.56 -18.14 10.92
C PHE A 302 3.24 -18.47 9.58
N GLY A 303 2.56 -19.19 8.70
CA GLY A 303 3.12 -19.63 7.44
C GLY A 303 4.11 -20.79 7.61
N THR A 304 4.98 -20.91 6.62
CA THR A 304 6.09 -21.89 6.60
C THR A 304 7.41 -21.11 6.68
N PRO A 305 8.40 -21.55 7.47
CA PRO A 305 9.71 -20.92 7.49
C PRO A 305 10.28 -20.76 6.08
N VAL A 306 10.69 -19.54 5.70
CA VAL A 306 11.30 -19.30 4.40
C VAL A 306 12.70 -19.95 4.33
N PRO A 307 13.16 -20.43 3.16
CA PRO A 307 14.50 -21.01 3.02
C PRO A 307 15.59 -19.96 3.23
N THR A 308 16.80 -20.42 3.51
CA THR A 308 17.99 -19.57 3.54
C THR A 308 18.15 -18.81 2.22
N ASN A 309 18.57 -17.55 2.31
CA ASN A 309 18.69 -16.58 1.21
C ASN A 309 17.37 -16.11 0.61
N SER A 310 16.23 -16.34 1.29
CA SER A 310 14.98 -15.70 0.89
C SER A 310 15.04 -14.20 1.09
N LEU A 311 14.44 -13.47 0.16
CA LEU A 311 14.25 -12.03 0.23
C LEU A 311 12.84 -11.76 0.73
N VAL A 312 12.73 -11.02 1.82
CA VAL A 312 11.46 -10.68 2.46
C VAL A 312 11.24 -9.17 2.37
N GLN A 313 10.11 -8.79 1.77
CA GLN A 313 9.76 -7.40 1.56
C GLN A 313 9.24 -6.76 2.85
N GLU A 314 9.79 -5.59 3.24
CA GLU A 314 9.40 -4.89 4.46
C GLU A 314 8.36 -3.79 4.24
N ASP A 315 8.31 -3.16 3.05
CA ASP A 315 7.41 -2.05 2.85
C ASP A 315 5.91 -2.46 2.73
N ALA A 316 5.03 -1.48 2.95
CA ALA A 316 3.58 -1.69 2.92
C ALA A 316 3.01 -1.89 1.51
N SER A 317 3.78 -1.69 0.44
CA SER A 317 3.34 -1.93 -0.93
C SER A 317 3.21 -3.42 -1.23
N PHE A 318 3.99 -4.26 -0.53
CA PHE A 318 4.15 -5.69 -0.79
C PHE A 318 4.64 -6.00 -2.21
N LEU A 319 5.27 -5.05 -2.88
CA LEU A 319 5.86 -5.28 -4.19
C LEU A 319 7.14 -6.10 -4.03
N VAL A 320 7.09 -7.36 -4.42
CA VAL A 320 8.17 -8.34 -4.28
C VAL A 320 9.16 -8.25 -5.43
N ALA A 321 8.66 -8.05 -6.65
CA ALA A 321 9.49 -7.90 -7.84
C ALA A 321 8.87 -6.92 -8.83
N ARG A 322 9.74 -6.14 -9.50
CA ARG A 322 9.39 -5.34 -10.66
C ARG A 322 10.51 -5.39 -11.70
N LEU A 323 10.23 -5.97 -12.86
CA LEU A 323 11.12 -6.04 -14.01
C LEU A 323 10.49 -5.27 -15.19
N PRO A 324 10.86 -4.00 -15.37
CA PRO A 324 10.29 -3.19 -16.44
C PRO A 324 10.70 -3.64 -17.83
N PHE A 325 11.90 -4.26 -17.97
CA PHE A 325 12.54 -4.61 -19.23
C PHE A 325 12.71 -3.39 -20.15
N PHE A 326 13.33 -2.32 -19.59
CA PHE A 326 13.63 -1.09 -20.31
C PHE A 326 15.05 -1.05 -20.92
N GLU A 327 15.86 -2.04 -20.59
CA GLU A 327 17.20 -2.18 -21.13
C GLU A 327 17.15 -2.39 -22.66
N THR A 328 18.24 -2.05 -23.32
CA THR A 328 18.36 -2.17 -24.78
C THR A 328 19.40 -3.21 -25.18
N SER A 329 20.16 -3.75 -24.24
CA SER A 329 21.19 -4.77 -24.43
C SER A 329 21.65 -5.37 -23.11
N GLY A 330 22.38 -6.48 -23.14
CA GLY A 330 22.94 -7.16 -21.99
C GLY A 330 22.26 -8.48 -21.69
N ALA A 331 22.89 -9.26 -20.80
CA ALA A 331 22.44 -10.59 -20.38
C ALA A 331 21.69 -10.58 -19.04
N THR A 332 21.33 -9.41 -18.53
CA THR A 332 20.60 -9.25 -17.26
C THR A 332 19.52 -8.19 -17.39
N ALA A 333 18.43 -8.34 -16.61
CA ALA A 333 17.35 -7.37 -16.47
C ALA A 333 17.28 -6.87 -15.01
N ALA A 334 17.19 -5.56 -14.84
CA ALA A 334 17.15 -4.96 -13.52
C ALA A 334 15.83 -5.30 -12.80
N ASN A 335 15.94 -5.72 -11.55
CA ASN A 335 14.82 -5.77 -10.62
C ASN A 335 14.80 -4.48 -9.79
N TYR A 336 13.72 -3.71 -9.88
CA TYR A 336 13.59 -2.39 -9.27
C TYR A 336 13.07 -2.42 -7.83
N VAL A 337 13.08 -3.59 -7.19
CA VAL A 337 12.59 -3.76 -5.81
C VAL A 337 13.66 -4.43 -4.94
N CYS A 338 13.74 -5.76 -4.99
CA CYS A 338 14.59 -6.57 -4.13
C CYS A 338 15.46 -7.51 -4.93
N GLY A 339 16.68 -7.74 -4.47
CA GLY A 339 17.55 -8.79 -4.96
C GLY A 339 18.36 -8.42 -6.20
N PRO A 340 19.09 -9.40 -6.74
CA PRO A 340 19.95 -9.20 -7.91
C PRO A 340 19.13 -8.99 -9.18
N PRO A 341 19.75 -8.41 -10.22
CA PRO A 341 19.16 -8.45 -11.56
C PRO A 341 18.86 -9.89 -12.00
N ALA A 342 17.77 -10.05 -12.75
CA ALA A 342 17.44 -11.33 -13.36
C ALA A 342 18.45 -11.68 -14.46
N THR A 343 18.86 -12.94 -14.54
CA THR A 343 19.75 -13.44 -15.57
C THR A 343 18.94 -13.95 -16.77
N LEU A 344 19.25 -13.46 -17.96
CA LEU A 344 18.60 -13.88 -19.20
C LEU A 344 19.19 -15.21 -19.70
N GLN A 345 18.32 -16.14 -20.03
CA GLN A 345 18.64 -17.48 -20.49
C GLN A 345 18.07 -17.73 -21.90
N GLY A 346 18.70 -18.63 -22.65
CA GLY A 346 18.27 -19.00 -24.00
C GLY A 346 18.77 -18.07 -25.09
N GLY A 347 18.70 -16.79 -24.88
CA GLY A 347 19.13 -15.75 -25.83
C GLY A 347 18.02 -14.79 -26.23
N PRO A 348 17.18 -14.35 -25.28
CA PRO A 348 16.07 -13.45 -25.58
C PRO A 348 16.54 -12.13 -26.15
N VAL A 349 15.71 -11.51 -26.97
CA VAL A 349 16.06 -10.28 -27.72
C VAL A 349 15.41 -9.07 -27.07
N TRP A 350 16.19 -8.04 -26.78
CA TRP A 350 15.67 -6.76 -26.32
C TRP A 350 14.85 -6.11 -27.43
N ALA A 351 13.55 -5.97 -27.19
CA ALA A 351 12.59 -5.33 -28.09
C ALA A 351 12.10 -4.04 -27.42
N ASN A 352 12.49 -2.89 -27.88
CA ASN A 352 12.08 -1.62 -27.27
C ASN A 352 10.62 -1.26 -27.59
N PRO A 353 9.67 -1.30 -26.61
CA PRO A 353 9.90 -1.70 -25.22
C PRO A 353 9.71 -3.21 -24.98
N GLY A 354 10.49 -3.79 -24.06
CA GLY A 354 10.30 -5.13 -23.53
C GLY A 354 11.36 -6.15 -23.95
N LEU A 355 11.17 -7.38 -23.51
CA LEU A 355 12.00 -8.54 -23.79
C LEU A 355 11.20 -9.50 -24.69
N ARG A 356 11.69 -9.81 -25.91
CA ARG A 356 11.08 -10.78 -26.81
C ARG A 356 11.67 -12.16 -26.54
N LEU A 357 10.79 -13.12 -26.35
CA LEU A 357 11.05 -14.52 -26.09
C LEU A 357 10.58 -15.37 -27.29
N ASP A 358 11.36 -16.36 -27.68
CA ASP A 358 11.12 -17.14 -28.89
C ASP A 358 10.15 -18.32 -28.72
N GLY A 359 9.84 -18.66 -27.44
CA GLY A 359 8.94 -19.77 -27.09
C GLY A 359 9.60 -21.15 -27.12
N THR A 360 10.93 -21.22 -27.05
CA THR A 360 11.68 -22.49 -27.08
C THR A 360 12.60 -22.68 -25.90
N ASN A 361 13.34 -21.66 -25.47
CA ASN A 361 14.27 -21.72 -24.35
C ASN A 361 14.58 -20.35 -23.72
N ASP A 362 13.88 -19.30 -24.14
CA ASP A 362 14.11 -17.95 -23.68
C ASP A 362 13.34 -17.65 -22.39
N PHE A 363 14.02 -17.19 -21.34
CA PHE A 363 13.40 -16.74 -20.09
C PHE A 363 14.34 -15.85 -19.27
N ALA A 364 13.81 -15.22 -18.22
CA ALA A 364 14.58 -14.54 -17.20
C ALA A 364 14.52 -15.30 -15.86
N ASP A 365 15.67 -15.58 -15.27
CA ASP A 365 15.83 -16.21 -13.94
C ASP A 365 16.08 -15.11 -12.89
N CYS A 366 15.12 -14.92 -11.98
CA CYS A 366 15.17 -13.92 -10.92
C CYS A 366 15.79 -14.45 -9.61
N GLY A 367 16.29 -15.69 -9.59
CA GLY A 367 16.88 -16.33 -8.42
C GLY A 367 15.88 -16.95 -7.44
N ALA A 368 16.38 -17.90 -6.66
CA ALA A 368 15.56 -18.74 -5.77
C ALA A 368 15.03 -18.00 -4.53
N GLY A 369 15.72 -16.95 -4.08
CA GLY A 369 15.35 -16.18 -2.88
C GLY A 369 14.09 -15.34 -3.03
N LEU A 370 13.71 -14.96 -4.25
CA LEU A 370 12.62 -14.02 -4.50
C LEU A 370 11.25 -14.72 -4.46
N GLY A 371 10.28 -14.11 -3.78
CA GLY A 371 8.87 -14.56 -3.76
C GLY A 371 8.54 -15.68 -2.77
N ASN A 372 9.45 -16.09 -1.90
CA ASN A 372 9.18 -17.09 -0.86
C ASN A 372 8.34 -16.56 0.31
N ASP A 373 8.25 -15.25 0.46
CA ASP A 373 7.40 -14.56 1.44
C ASP A 373 5.95 -14.40 0.97
N VAL A 374 5.64 -14.78 -0.28
CA VAL A 374 4.29 -14.79 -0.85
C VAL A 374 3.59 -16.09 -0.48
N GLN A 375 2.91 -16.12 0.67
CA GLN A 375 2.32 -17.36 1.18
C GLN A 375 0.79 -17.32 1.34
N ASN A 376 0.17 -16.15 1.42
CA ASN A 376 -1.27 -16.02 1.71
C ASN A 376 -2.08 -15.42 0.57
N SER A 377 -1.53 -14.45 -0.11
CA SER A 377 -2.18 -13.70 -1.19
C SER A 377 -1.15 -13.26 -2.22
N VAL A 378 -1.57 -13.03 -3.45
CA VAL A 378 -0.66 -12.68 -4.54
C VAL A 378 -1.33 -11.81 -5.57
N THR A 379 -0.56 -10.95 -6.22
CA THR A 379 -0.87 -10.38 -7.54
C THR A 379 0.30 -10.63 -8.47
N LEU A 380 0.01 -11.20 -9.62
CA LEU A 380 0.95 -11.36 -10.74
C LEU A 380 0.44 -10.51 -11.89
N ALA A 381 1.28 -9.62 -12.43
CA ALA A 381 0.87 -8.73 -13.53
C ALA A 381 2.02 -8.51 -14.51
N ALA A 382 1.68 -8.33 -15.79
CA ALA A 382 2.62 -8.02 -16.85
C ALA A 382 1.92 -7.34 -18.03
N TRP A 383 2.70 -6.60 -18.84
CA TRP A 383 2.33 -6.28 -20.20
C TRP A 383 2.88 -7.36 -21.12
N VAL A 384 2.02 -7.93 -21.98
CA VAL A 384 2.40 -8.98 -22.92
C VAL A 384 1.89 -8.68 -24.32
N ARG A 385 2.67 -9.11 -25.33
CA ARG A 385 2.25 -9.17 -26.73
C ARG A 385 2.58 -10.58 -27.23
N PRO A 386 1.61 -11.51 -27.15
CA PRO A 386 1.79 -12.88 -27.61
C PRO A 386 2.11 -12.97 -29.11
N GLU A 387 2.86 -13.99 -29.50
CA GLU A 387 3.11 -14.39 -30.88
C GLU A 387 2.68 -15.87 -31.05
N GLY A 388 1.42 -16.16 -30.67
CA GLY A 388 0.82 -17.48 -30.53
C GLY A 388 0.60 -17.87 -29.07
N PHE A 389 -0.19 -18.93 -28.87
CA PHE A 389 -0.54 -19.44 -27.57
C PHE A 389 -0.22 -20.94 -27.47
N SER A 390 0.31 -21.36 -26.34
CA SER A 390 0.52 -22.76 -25.98
C SER A 390 0.06 -22.98 -24.54
N ASP A 391 -0.28 -24.24 -24.24
CA ASP A 391 -0.66 -24.62 -22.89
C ASP A 391 0.55 -24.53 -21.96
N TRP A 392 0.34 -24.09 -20.73
CA TRP A 392 1.34 -23.97 -19.66
C TRP A 392 2.47 -22.98 -19.92
N ALA A 393 2.44 -22.18 -20.98
CA ALA A 393 3.50 -21.25 -21.25
C ALA A 393 3.58 -20.18 -20.14
N GLY A 394 4.67 -20.19 -19.38
CA GLY A 394 4.84 -19.39 -18.18
C GLY A 394 5.05 -17.91 -18.47
N LEU A 395 4.24 -17.03 -17.88
CA LEU A 395 4.48 -15.59 -17.87
C LEU A 395 5.26 -15.17 -16.62
N VAL A 396 4.77 -15.60 -15.43
CA VAL A 396 5.38 -15.33 -14.12
C VAL A 396 5.19 -16.57 -13.26
N VAL A 397 6.25 -17.28 -12.94
CA VAL A 397 6.18 -18.58 -12.28
C VAL A 397 7.21 -18.69 -11.16
N LYS A 398 6.77 -19.05 -9.97
CA LYS A 398 7.66 -19.39 -8.85
C LYS A 398 7.87 -20.88 -8.77
N GLY A 399 9.12 -21.33 -9.01
CA GLY A 399 9.49 -22.76 -9.03
C GLY A 399 9.16 -23.43 -10.36
N SER A 400 9.61 -24.67 -10.53
CA SER A 400 9.38 -25.48 -11.73
C SER A 400 8.87 -26.88 -11.36
N ASN A 401 9.66 -27.68 -10.61
CA ASN A 401 9.24 -29.01 -10.15
C ASN A 401 8.16 -28.95 -9.06
N ALA A 402 8.15 -27.88 -8.29
CA ALA A 402 7.10 -27.53 -7.34
C ALA A 402 6.84 -26.04 -7.43
N SER A 403 5.63 -25.63 -7.85
CA SER A 403 5.27 -24.25 -8.07
C SER A 403 4.20 -23.79 -7.08
N PRO A 404 4.53 -22.89 -6.14
CA PRO A 404 3.54 -22.29 -5.24
C PRO A 404 2.48 -21.47 -5.98
N TYR A 405 2.88 -20.71 -7.00
CA TYR A 405 1.98 -19.88 -7.81
C TYR A 405 2.57 -19.62 -9.20
N ALA A 406 1.71 -19.59 -10.20
CA ALA A 406 2.06 -19.31 -11.59
C ALA A 406 0.96 -18.56 -12.32
N LEU A 407 1.35 -17.58 -13.15
CA LEU A 407 0.53 -17.00 -14.20
C LEU A 407 1.06 -17.49 -15.55
N GLN A 408 0.19 -18.11 -16.33
CA GLN A 408 0.52 -18.79 -17.58
C GLN A 408 -0.44 -18.39 -18.69
N THR A 409 -0.14 -18.75 -19.92
CA THR A 409 -1.09 -18.73 -21.05
C THR A 409 -1.67 -20.13 -21.29
N TRP A 410 -2.79 -20.19 -22.00
CA TRP A 410 -3.41 -21.42 -22.47
C TRP A 410 -3.61 -21.35 -23.98
N SER A 411 -3.64 -22.50 -24.66
CA SER A 411 -3.70 -22.59 -26.15
C SER A 411 -4.91 -21.87 -26.77
N ASP A 412 -5.98 -21.66 -26.01
CA ASP A 412 -7.16 -20.92 -26.47
C ASP A 412 -7.09 -19.40 -26.26
N GLY A 413 -5.93 -18.88 -25.80
CA GLY A 413 -5.69 -17.47 -25.49
C GLY A 413 -6.14 -17.03 -24.09
N SER A 414 -6.69 -17.92 -23.25
CA SER A 414 -7.02 -17.59 -21.88
C SER A 414 -5.74 -17.44 -21.01
N LEU A 415 -5.85 -16.65 -19.93
CA LEU A 415 -4.87 -16.66 -18.84
C LEU A 415 -5.15 -17.85 -17.93
N ARG A 416 -4.10 -18.44 -17.39
CA ARG A 416 -4.19 -19.52 -16.41
C ARG A 416 -3.47 -19.13 -15.15
N PHE A 417 -4.11 -19.32 -14.00
CA PHE A 417 -3.48 -19.28 -12.69
C PHE A 417 -3.37 -20.68 -12.13
N SER A 418 -2.19 -21.10 -11.77
CA SER A 418 -1.91 -22.38 -11.13
C SER A 418 -1.37 -22.16 -9.73
N ALA A 419 -1.77 -22.99 -8.77
CA ALA A 419 -1.33 -22.91 -7.40
C ALA A 419 -0.94 -24.26 -6.83
N ASN A 420 0.19 -24.31 -6.10
CA ASN A 420 0.70 -25.44 -5.34
C ASN A 420 0.89 -26.73 -6.17
N TRP A 421 1.33 -26.59 -7.40
CA TRP A 421 1.73 -27.72 -8.23
C TRP A 421 2.95 -28.44 -7.62
N GLY A 422 3.02 -29.76 -7.71
CA GLY A 422 4.18 -30.52 -7.20
C GLY A 422 4.34 -30.52 -5.68
N THR A 423 3.31 -30.13 -4.92
CA THR A 423 3.27 -30.11 -3.44
C THR A 423 4.41 -29.34 -2.78
N PRO A 424 4.50 -28.00 -2.98
CA PRO A 424 5.46 -27.16 -2.26
C PRO A 424 5.33 -27.29 -0.75
N ALA A 425 6.42 -27.11 -0.01
CA ALA A 425 6.42 -27.30 1.44
C ALA A 425 5.47 -26.29 2.14
N GLY A 426 4.57 -26.79 2.97
CA GLY A 426 3.58 -25.99 3.71
C GLY A 426 2.36 -25.57 2.89
N ALA A 427 2.22 -26.05 1.66
CA ALA A 427 1.09 -25.78 0.81
C ALA A 427 -0.23 -26.33 1.37
N THR A 428 -1.33 -25.60 1.14
CA THR A 428 -2.70 -26.07 1.38
C THR A 428 -3.57 -25.72 0.20
N GLY A 429 -4.32 -26.69 -0.32
CA GLY A 429 -5.09 -26.56 -1.55
C GLY A 429 -4.18 -26.46 -2.78
N ALA A 430 -4.64 -26.99 -3.90
CA ALA A 430 -3.94 -26.92 -5.18
C ALA A 430 -4.96 -26.89 -6.31
N GLY A 431 -4.56 -26.37 -7.47
CA GLY A 431 -5.40 -26.37 -8.65
C GLY A 431 -4.96 -25.37 -9.70
N SER A 432 -5.74 -25.32 -10.76
CA SER A 432 -5.53 -24.38 -11.87
C SER A 432 -6.85 -23.87 -12.38
N TRP A 433 -6.91 -22.59 -12.74
CA TRP A 433 -8.12 -21.86 -13.14
C TRP A 433 -7.82 -21.00 -14.35
N ASN A 434 -8.74 -20.93 -15.31
CA ASN A 434 -8.59 -20.12 -16.51
C ASN A 434 -9.50 -18.88 -16.45
N SER A 435 -9.04 -17.79 -17.10
CA SER A 435 -9.89 -16.62 -17.36
C SER A 435 -10.98 -16.95 -18.39
N ALA A 436 -12.13 -16.27 -18.31
CA ALA A 436 -13.13 -16.29 -19.39
C ALA A 436 -12.71 -15.36 -20.54
N ALA A 437 -12.11 -14.22 -20.22
CA ALA A 437 -11.53 -13.31 -21.21
C ALA A 437 -10.30 -13.94 -21.86
N LYS A 438 -10.13 -13.70 -23.16
CA LYS A 438 -9.05 -14.25 -23.97
C LYS A 438 -8.17 -13.13 -24.53
N MET A 439 -6.88 -13.35 -24.48
CA MET A 439 -5.90 -12.46 -25.12
C MET A 439 -6.03 -12.53 -26.66
N THR A 440 -5.62 -11.45 -27.28
CA THR A 440 -5.51 -11.36 -28.75
C THR A 440 -4.05 -11.49 -29.16
N ASP A 441 -3.77 -12.34 -30.13
CA ASP A 441 -2.42 -12.54 -30.69
C ASP A 441 -1.89 -11.26 -31.35
N GLY A 442 -0.61 -11.01 -31.22
CA GLY A 442 0.09 -9.86 -31.80
C GLY A 442 -0.23 -8.49 -31.17
N VAL A 443 -1.11 -8.40 -30.18
CA VAL A 443 -1.55 -7.14 -29.55
C VAL A 443 -0.98 -6.98 -28.15
N TRP A 444 -0.50 -5.76 -27.82
CA TRP A 444 -0.12 -5.44 -26.45
C TRP A 444 -1.32 -5.40 -25.52
N GLN A 445 -1.26 -6.15 -24.42
CA GLN A 445 -2.32 -6.24 -23.43
C GLN A 445 -1.71 -6.32 -22.03
N HIS A 446 -2.34 -5.64 -21.07
CA HIS A 446 -2.02 -5.81 -19.67
C HIS A 446 -2.80 -6.98 -19.10
N VAL A 447 -2.10 -7.92 -18.51
CA VAL A 447 -2.66 -9.13 -17.90
C VAL A 447 -2.36 -9.11 -16.40
N ALA A 448 -3.33 -9.54 -15.59
CA ALA A 448 -3.09 -9.75 -14.17
C ALA A 448 -4.01 -10.82 -13.60
N VAL A 449 -3.53 -11.44 -12.52
CA VAL A 449 -4.33 -12.29 -11.62
C VAL A 449 -4.11 -11.84 -10.20
N THR A 450 -5.19 -11.82 -9.40
CA THR A 450 -5.13 -11.57 -7.96
C THR A 450 -5.73 -12.73 -7.19
N TYR A 451 -5.12 -13.06 -6.04
CA TYR A 451 -5.68 -13.97 -5.06
C TYR A 451 -5.61 -13.30 -3.67
N ASP A 452 -6.75 -13.16 -2.98
CA ASP A 452 -6.89 -12.42 -1.73
C ASP A 452 -6.96 -13.30 -0.47
N GLY A 453 -6.67 -14.59 -0.61
CA GLY A 453 -6.81 -15.60 0.45
C GLY A 453 -8.12 -16.41 0.33
N VAL A 454 -9.07 -15.94 -0.48
CA VAL A 454 -10.40 -16.55 -0.65
C VAL A 454 -10.81 -16.65 -2.12
N LYS A 455 -10.45 -15.65 -2.95
CA LYS A 455 -10.94 -15.52 -4.33
C LYS A 455 -9.81 -15.25 -5.31
N ILE A 456 -9.89 -15.91 -6.47
CA ILE A 456 -9.05 -15.69 -7.64
C ILE A 456 -9.82 -14.80 -8.61
N ARG A 457 -9.17 -13.72 -9.09
CA ARG A 457 -9.72 -12.80 -10.10
C ARG A 457 -8.71 -12.52 -11.18
N PHE A 458 -9.13 -12.62 -12.43
CA PHE A 458 -8.33 -12.25 -13.59
C PHE A 458 -8.66 -10.85 -14.09
N TYR A 459 -7.68 -10.23 -14.73
CA TYR A 459 -7.83 -8.91 -15.36
C TYR A 459 -7.17 -8.92 -16.73
N LEU A 460 -7.89 -8.43 -17.73
CA LEU A 460 -7.37 -8.18 -19.07
C LEU A 460 -7.57 -6.68 -19.38
N ASN A 461 -6.47 -5.97 -19.69
CA ASN A 461 -6.46 -4.52 -19.91
C ASN A 461 -7.14 -3.75 -18.76
N ALA A 462 -6.79 -4.13 -17.52
CA ALA A 462 -7.34 -3.60 -16.27
C ALA A 462 -8.85 -3.80 -16.05
N VAL A 463 -9.54 -4.51 -16.94
CA VAL A 463 -10.93 -4.89 -16.78
C VAL A 463 -10.99 -6.24 -16.08
N ALA A 464 -11.76 -6.30 -14.97
CA ALA A 464 -11.97 -7.56 -14.26
C ALA A 464 -12.75 -8.55 -15.16
N ASP A 465 -12.27 -9.80 -15.18
CA ASP A 465 -12.96 -10.89 -15.83
C ASP A 465 -14.27 -11.23 -15.12
N SER A 466 -15.23 -11.77 -15.86
CA SER A 466 -16.47 -12.32 -15.33
C SER A 466 -16.25 -13.59 -14.49
N ALA A 467 -15.15 -14.31 -14.71
CA ALA A 467 -14.77 -15.50 -13.93
C ALA A 467 -14.12 -15.10 -12.61
N GLU A 468 -14.86 -15.26 -11.51
CA GLU A 468 -14.36 -15.17 -10.16
C GLU A 468 -14.48 -16.55 -9.50
N THR A 469 -13.39 -17.09 -8.95
CA THR A 469 -13.41 -18.41 -8.34
C THR A 469 -13.11 -18.32 -6.85
N ALA A 470 -14.03 -18.81 -6.02
CA ALA A 470 -13.80 -18.98 -4.59
C ALA A 470 -12.93 -20.21 -4.34
N GLN A 471 -11.80 -20.02 -3.65
CA GLN A 471 -10.84 -21.08 -3.32
C GLN A 471 -10.04 -20.72 -2.07
N VAL A 472 -9.81 -21.68 -1.21
CA VAL A 472 -8.91 -21.50 -0.06
C VAL A 472 -7.56 -22.14 -0.37
N LEU A 473 -6.53 -21.30 -0.48
CA LEU A 473 -5.16 -21.70 -0.78
C LEU A 473 -4.22 -21.13 0.28
N ARG A 474 -3.13 -21.88 0.53
CA ARG A 474 -1.94 -21.37 1.20
C ARG A 474 -0.76 -21.75 0.33
N PHE A 475 -0.06 -20.76 -0.19
CA PHE A 475 1.08 -21.01 -1.05
C PHE A 475 2.22 -21.58 -0.22
N GLY A 476 2.76 -22.71 -0.68
CA GLY A 476 3.95 -23.29 -0.10
C GLY A 476 5.21 -22.50 -0.46
N VAL A 477 6.35 -22.95 -0.01
CA VAL A 477 7.65 -22.35 -0.30
C VAL A 477 8.57 -23.36 -0.98
N VAL A 478 9.40 -22.86 -1.90
CA VAL A 478 10.34 -23.66 -2.68
C VAL A 478 11.71 -23.01 -2.70
N ASN A 479 12.76 -23.79 -2.93
CA ASN A 479 14.10 -23.28 -3.15
C ASN A 479 14.46 -23.27 -4.65
N GLU A 480 13.51 -22.87 -5.46
CA GLU A 480 13.64 -22.73 -6.91
C GLU A 480 13.42 -21.27 -7.31
N PRO A 481 13.94 -20.80 -8.45
CA PRO A 481 13.82 -19.41 -8.87
C PRO A 481 12.38 -18.93 -9.13
N LEU A 482 12.22 -17.62 -9.17
CA LEU A 482 11.13 -16.96 -9.86
C LEU A 482 11.52 -16.81 -11.32
N TYR A 483 10.73 -17.36 -12.24
CA TYR A 483 10.95 -17.33 -13.68
C TYR A 483 9.97 -16.37 -14.37
N ILE A 484 10.47 -15.68 -15.41
CA ILE A 484 9.65 -14.85 -16.30
C ILE A 484 9.82 -15.39 -17.71
N GLY A 485 8.73 -15.81 -18.33
CA GLY A 485 8.74 -16.36 -19.68
C GLY A 485 8.85 -17.88 -19.79
N ALA A 486 8.92 -18.60 -18.66
CA ALA A 486 8.93 -20.07 -18.63
C ALA A 486 8.20 -20.59 -17.41
N ASP A 487 7.52 -21.74 -17.54
CA ASP A 487 7.01 -22.52 -16.40
C ASP A 487 7.98 -23.65 -16.02
N PHE A 488 8.43 -24.40 -16.98
CA PHE A 488 9.39 -25.47 -16.77
C PHE A 488 10.63 -25.29 -17.68
N PRO A 489 11.68 -24.58 -17.20
CA PRO A 489 12.87 -24.31 -18.00
C PRO A 489 13.62 -25.52 -18.55
N GLY A 490 13.37 -26.71 -18.01
CA GLY A 490 13.91 -27.98 -18.53
C GLY A 490 13.02 -28.68 -19.56
N GLY A 491 11.87 -28.11 -19.89
CA GLY A 491 10.85 -28.70 -20.78
C GLY A 491 10.54 -27.84 -22.00
N ASP A 492 9.25 -27.65 -22.28
CA ASP A 492 8.71 -26.97 -23.48
C ASP A 492 7.66 -25.88 -23.18
N GLU A 493 7.55 -25.44 -21.92
CA GLU A 493 6.50 -24.55 -21.41
C GLU A 493 6.96 -23.09 -21.43
N PHE A 494 7.43 -22.63 -22.60
CA PHE A 494 7.97 -21.28 -22.81
C PHE A 494 6.96 -20.35 -23.46
N PHE A 495 6.89 -19.11 -22.97
CA PHE A 495 6.08 -18.06 -23.59
C PHE A 495 6.72 -17.56 -24.88
N LYS A 496 5.94 -17.49 -25.95
CA LYS A 496 6.33 -16.89 -27.23
C LYS A 496 5.70 -15.52 -27.37
N GLY A 497 6.53 -14.48 -27.44
CA GLY A 497 6.07 -13.10 -27.58
C GLY A 497 6.96 -12.10 -26.87
N THR A 498 6.45 -10.89 -26.68
CA THR A 498 7.18 -9.83 -25.96
C THR A 498 6.52 -9.56 -24.61
N ILE A 499 7.34 -9.44 -23.55
CA ILE A 499 6.91 -9.17 -22.18
C ILE A 499 7.59 -7.92 -21.61
N ARG A 500 6.89 -7.13 -20.80
CA ARG A 500 7.44 -5.98 -20.10
C ARG A 500 6.67 -5.66 -18.83
N ASP A 501 7.27 -4.82 -17.96
CA ASP A 501 6.72 -4.32 -16.69
C ASP A 501 6.05 -5.42 -15.86
N VAL A 502 6.81 -6.49 -15.65
CA VAL A 502 6.38 -7.62 -14.81
C VAL A 502 6.40 -7.20 -13.36
N ARG A 503 5.32 -7.49 -12.64
CA ARG A 503 5.17 -7.16 -11.21
C ARG A 503 4.62 -8.32 -10.43
N VAL A 504 5.22 -8.57 -9.27
CA VAL A 504 4.78 -9.56 -8.28
C VAL A 504 4.52 -8.84 -6.95
N TYR A 505 3.33 -8.99 -6.40
CA TYR A 505 2.98 -8.48 -5.08
C TYR A 505 2.60 -9.62 -4.14
N GLY A 506 3.01 -9.56 -2.88
CA GLY A 506 2.61 -10.47 -1.80
C GLY A 506 1.21 -10.14 -1.23
N ARG A 507 0.39 -9.42 -1.97
CA ARG A 507 -1.01 -9.12 -1.64
C ARG A 507 -1.89 -9.08 -2.88
N ALA A 508 -3.19 -9.22 -2.70
CA ALA A 508 -4.13 -8.93 -3.78
C ALA A 508 -4.26 -7.40 -3.96
N LEU A 509 -4.08 -6.94 -5.18
CA LEU A 509 -4.41 -5.58 -5.58
C LEU A 509 -5.92 -5.46 -5.87
N SER A 510 -6.51 -4.32 -5.51
CA SER A 510 -7.86 -3.94 -5.92
C SER A 510 -7.92 -3.65 -7.42
N ALA A 511 -9.11 -3.65 -8.01
CA ALA A 511 -9.31 -3.29 -9.41
C ALA A 511 -8.79 -1.88 -9.76
N ALA A 512 -8.91 -0.93 -8.83
CA ALA A 512 -8.38 0.42 -9.00
C ALA A 512 -6.83 0.44 -9.02
N GLU A 513 -6.18 -0.36 -8.17
CA GLU A 513 -4.73 -0.49 -8.18
C GLU A 513 -4.22 -1.22 -9.43
N ILE A 514 -4.93 -2.28 -9.90
CA ILE A 514 -4.63 -2.94 -11.18
C ILE A 514 -4.71 -1.93 -12.34
N LYS A 515 -5.73 -1.08 -12.35
CA LYS A 515 -5.86 0.00 -13.33
C LYS A 515 -4.67 0.97 -13.25
N THR A 516 -4.30 1.38 -12.05
CA THR A 516 -3.15 2.26 -11.83
C THR A 516 -1.83 1.66 -12.34
N ILE A 517 -1.54 0.40 -11.98
CA ILE A 517 -0.29 -0.25 -12.39
C ILE A 517 -0.24 -0.60 -13.87
N SER A 518 -1.39 -0.77 -14.53
CA SER A 518 -1.47 -1.00 -15.97
C SER A 518 -1.03 0.24 -16.76
N GLY A 519 -1.21 1.44 -16.21
CA GLY A 519 -0.95 2.69 -16.92
C GLY A 519 -1.84 2.89 -18.16
N ILE A 520 -2.95 2.14 -18.25
CA ILE A 520 -3.93 2.31 -19.34
C ILE A 520 -4.68 3.61 -19.08
N ASN A 521 -4.55 4.53 -20.06
CA ASN A 521 -5.25 5.81 -20.00
C ASN A 521 -6.77 5.62 -20.11
N THR A 522 -7.54 6.43 -19.39
CA THR A 522 -9.00 6.49 -19.46
C THR A 522 -9.47 7.91 -19.71
N ALA A 523 -10.61 8.05 -20.36
CA ALA A 523 -11.14 9.38 -20.61
C ALA A 523 -11.57 10.07 -19.31
N PRO A 524 -11.33 11.38 -19.18
CA PRO A 524 -11.81 12.16 -18.06
C PRO A 524 -13.34 12.14 -17.98
N VAL A 525 -13.89 12.37 -16.79
CA VAL A 525 -15.33 12.39 -16.52
C VAL A 525 -15.76 13.80 -16.18
N LEU A 526 -16.73 14.35 -16.93
CA LEU A 526 -17.35 15.65 -16.68
C LEU A 526 -18.53 15.52 -15.72
N VAL A 527 -18.62 16.41 -14.75
CA VAL A 527 -19.82 16.59 -13.93
C VAL A 527 -20.89 17.29 -14.79
N PRO A 528 -22.11 16.77 -14.92
CA PRO A 528 -23.15 17.37 -15.74
C PRO A 528 -23.47 18.80 -15.33
N VAL A 529 -23.50 19.70 -16.29
CA VAL A 529 -23.93 21.09 -16.13
C VAL A 529 -25.41 21.18 -16.56
N PRO A 530 -26.32 21.66 -15.69
CA PRO A 530 -27.72 21.85 -16.04
C PRO A 530 -27.87 23.00 -17.03
N ASP A 531 -29.01 23.07 -17.72
CA ASP A 531 -29.37 24.19 -18.57
C ASP A 531 -29.38 25.51 -17.77
N GLN A 532 -28.97 26.61 -18.43
CA GLN A 532 -28.78 27.93 -17.84
C GLN A 532 -29.78 28.93 -18.43
N SER A 533 -30.04 30.00 -17.70
CA SER A 533 -30.78 31.14 -18.21
C SER A 533 -30.20 32.43 -17.64
N LEU A 534 -30.21 33.50 -18.49
CA LEU A 534 -29.76 34.83 -18.08
C LEU A 534 -30.47 35.89 -18.92
N LEU A 535 -30.48 37.14 -18.46
CA LEU A 535 -30.92 38.27 -19.27
C LEU A 535 -29.85 38.65 -20.30
N ALA A 536 -30.29 39.05 -21.50
CA ALA A 536 -29.37 39.64 -22.47
C ALA A 536 -28.61 40.80 -21.85
N GLY A 537 -27.30 40.89 -22.07
CA GLY A 537 -26.39 41.87 -21.46
C GLY A 537 -25.81 41.45 -20.09
N GLN A 538 -26.31 40.39 -19.47
CA GLN A 538 -25.65 39.81 -18.29
C GLN A 538 -24.49 38.92 -18.70
N THR A 539 -23.50 38.77 -17.81
CA THR A 539 -22.41 37.80 -18.00
C THR A 539 -22.73 36.50 -17.28
N LEU A 540 -22.78 35.40 -18.03
CA LEU A 540 -22.85 34.07 -17.49
C LEU A 540 -21.42 33.52 -17.26
N ALA A 541 -21.17 32.95 -16.09
CA ALA A 541 -19.97 32.18 -15.80
C ALA A 541 -20.39 30.82 -15.23
N VAL A 542 -19.96 29.72 -15.89
CA VAL A 542 -20.27 28.34 -15.49
C VAL A 542 -18.99 27.54 -15.43
N THR A 543 -18.71 26.94 -14.29
CA THR A 543 -17.54 26.07 -14.12
C THR A 543 -17.86 24.65 -14.55
N ASN A 544 -17.16 24.14 -15.56
CA ASN A 544 -17.19 22.74 -15.94
C ASN A 544 -16.16 22.00 -15.05
N VAL A 545 -16.65 21.09 -14.21
CA VAL A 545 -15.81 20.30 -13.32
C VAL A 545 -15.55 18.95 -13.99
N ALA A 546 -14.29 18.52 -14.01
CA ALA A 546 -13.91 17.19 -14.51
C ALA A 546 -12.94 16.52 -13.54
N THR A 547 -12.96 15.19 -13.55
CA THR A 547 -12.03 14.32 -12.82
C THR A 547 -11.45 13.29 -13.77
N ASP A 548 -10.24 12.83 -13.45
CA ASP A 548 -9.58 11.73 -14.11
C ASP A 548 -9.14 10.70 -13.07
N ALA A 549 -9.09 9.42 -13.48
CA ALA A 549 -8.92 8.32 -12.53
C ALA A 549 -7.47 7.86 -12.38
N GLU A 550 -6.55 8.39 -13.17
CA GLU A 550 -5.15 7.98 -13.16
C GLU A 550 -4.38 8.57 -11.97
N ALA A 551 -3.36 7.82 -11.53
CA ALA A 551 -2.41 8.26 -10.52
C ALA A 551 -0.97 8.15 -11.08
N PRO A 552 -0.17 9.23 -11.11
CA PRO A 552 -0.51 10.57 -10.61
C PRO A 552 -1.60 11.26 -11.43
N PRO A 553 -2.32 12.25 -10.85
CA PRO A 553 -3.38 12.96 -11.56
C PRO A 553 -2.90 13.58 -12.87
N GLN A 554 -3.67 13.41 -13.93
CA GLN A 554 -3.36 13.96 -15.24
C GLN A 554 -3.74 15.44 -15.33
N ILE A 555 -3.10 16.16 -16.27
CA ILE A 555 -3.45 17.57 -16.54
C ILE A 555 -4.65 17.57 -17.48
N LEU A 556 -5.75 18.17 -17.01
CA LEU A 556 -6.97 18.33 -17.80
C LEU A 556 -6.97 19.68 -18.51
N SER A 557 -7.36 19.67 -19.80
CA SER A 557 -7.48 20.86 -20.63
C SER A 557 -8.87 20.98 -21.22
N PHE A 558 -9.54 22.11 -20.98
CA PHE A 558 -10.91 22.36 -21.45
C PHE A 558 -10.92 23.15 -22.77
N SER A 559 -11.91 22.87 -23.60
CA SER A 559 -12.13 23.59 -24.85
C SER A 559 -13.60 23.75 -25.15
N LEU A 560 -13.96 24.86 -25.82
CA LEU A 560 -15.31 25.09 -26.34
C LEU A 560 -15.41 24.45 -27.74
N LEU A 561 -16.22 23.39 -27.87
CA LEU A 561 -16.46 22.73 -29.15
C LEU A 561 -17.47 23.50 -30.00
N SER A 562 -18.52 23.99 -29.37
CA SER A 562 -19.53 24.86 -29.99
C SER A 562 -20.18 25.76 -28.96
N GLY A 563 -20.59 26.94 -29.39
CA GLY A 563 -21.26 27.90 -28.53
C GLY A 563 -21.67 29.15 -29.31
N PRO A 564 -22.44 30.04 -28.69
CA PRO A 564 -22.84 31.30 -29.31
C PRO A 564 -21.62 32.22 -29.55
N PRO A 565 -21.73 33.17 -30.51
CA PRO A 565 -20.67 34.12 -30.75
C PRO A 565 -20.30 34.91 -29.47
N GLY A 566 -18.99 35.06 -29.22
CA GLY A 566 -18.45 35.72 -28.04
C GLY A 566 -18.35 34.85 -26.79
N ALA A 567 -18.77 33.59 -26.86
CA ALA A 567 -18.54 32.61 -25.77
C ALA A 567 -17.09 32.12 -25.76
N SER A 568 -16.59 31.79 -24.57
CA SER A 568 -15.27 31.21 -24.38
C SER A 568 -15.25 30.22 -23.19
N VAL A 569 -14.25 29.33 -23.17
CA VAL A 569 -13.93 28.46 -22.04
C VAL A 569 -12.48 28.68 -21.68
N ASN A 570 -12.18 28.83 -20.41
CA ASN A 570 -10.81 28.84 -19.92
C ASN A 570 -10.25 27.43 -19.89
N ALA A 571 -9.16 27.20 -20.64
CA ALA A 571 -8.57 25.88 -20.83
C ALA A 571 -8.05 25.24 -19.54
N ALA A 572 -7.62 26.03 -18.56
CA ALA A 572 -7.00 25.51 -17.33
C ALA A 572 -8.01 25.19 -16.21
N ASN A 573 -9.14 25.92 -16.14
CA ASN A 573 -10.08 25.78 -15.03
C ASN A 573 -11.52 25.47 -15.46
N GLY A 574 -11.79 25.33 -16.77
CA GLY A 574 -13.10 24.92 -17.30
C GLY A 574 -14.21 25.99 -17.17
N VAL A 575 -13.88 27.22 -16.85
CA VAL A 575 -14.89 28.28 -16.71
C VAL A 575 -15.36 28.73 -18.10
N PHE A 576 -16.60 28.37 -18.44
CA PHE A 576 -17.33 28.94 -19.57
C PHE A 576 -17.79 30.37 -19.25
N THR A 577 -17.56 31.30 -20.15
CA THR A 577 -17.98 32.70 -19.99
C THR A 577 -18.65 33.19 -21.27
N TRP A 578 -19.81 33.82 -21.13
CA TRP A 578 -20.52 34.45 -22.24
C TRP A 578 -21.37 35.59 -21.77
N ARG A 579 -21.41 36.68 -22.57
CA ARG A 579 -22.30 37.82 -22.40
C ARG A 579 -23.09 38.05 -23.68
N PRO A 580 -24.36 37.58 -23.75
CA PRO A 580 -25.18 37.75 -24.95
C PRO A 580 -25.53 39.23 -25.19
N ALA A 581 -25.50 39.67 -26.45
CA ALA A 581 -25.97 40.96 -26.86
C ALA A 581 -27.50 41.06 -26.70
N ILE A 582 -28.05 42.29 -26.59
CA ILE A 582 -29.51 42.54 -26.52
C ILE A 582 -30.25 41.95 -27.72
N ALA A 583 -29.65 41.93 -28.90
CA ALA A 583 -30.22 41.35 -30.11
C ALA A 583 -30.42 39.80 -30.03
N GLN A 584 -29.76 39.14 -29.09
CA GLN A 584 -29.87 37.69 -28.86
C GLN A 584 -31.00 37.34 -27.86
N ALA A 585 -31.69 38.33 -27.32
CA ALA A 585 -32.81 38.11 -26.39
C ALA A 585 -33.93 37.27 -27.04
N GLY A 586 -34.39 36.26 -26.30
CA GLY A 586 -35.41 35.31 -26.74
C GLY A 586 -34.83 34.09 -27.48
N THR A 587 -33.55 33.92 -27.58
CA THR A 587 -32.89 32.76 -28.16
C THR A 587 -32.51 31.73 -27.10
N THR A 588 -32.44 30.46 -27.53
CA THR A 588 -31.81 29.38 -26.75
C THR A 588 -30.59 28.87 -27.53
N ASN A 589 -29.44 28.87 -26.88
CA ASN A 589 -28.16 28.62 -27.51
C ASN A 589 -27.52 27.35 -26.95
N PRO A 590 -27.24 26.34 -27.81
CA PRO A 590 -26.52 25.18 -27.36
C PRO A 590 -25.04 25.50 -27.11
N VAL A 591 -24.49 24.92 -26.06
CA VAL A 591 -23.08 24.99 -25.70
C VAL A 591 -22.56 23.56 -25.57
N ALA A 592 -21.41 23.28 -26.20
CA ALA A 592 -20.70 22.01 -26.02
C ALA A 592 -19.26 22.28 -25.57
N VAL A 593 -18.86 21.65 -24.48
CA VAL A 593 -17.54 21.74 -23.88
C VAL A 593 -16.89 20.38 -23.88
N ALA A 594 -15.61 20.32 -24.29
CA ALA A 594 -14.79 19.15 -24.14
C ALA A 594 -13.74 19.35 -23.05
N VAL A 595 -13.36 18.25 -22.39
CA VAL A 595 -12.16 18.15 -21.58
C VAL A 595 -11.30 17.04 -22.15
N SER A 596 -9.99 17.27 -22.24
CA SER A 596 -9.00 16.29 -22.67
C SER A 596 -7.96 16.09 -21.57
N ASP A 597 -7.49 14.86 -21.39
CA ASP A 597 -6.33 14.53 -20.56
C ASP A 597 -5.00 14.79 -21.33
N ASN A 598 -3.88 14.54 -20.66
CA ASN A 598 -2.55 14.52 -21.27
C ASN A 598 -1.94 13.11 -21.31
N GLY A 599 -2.77 12.07 -21.22
CA GLY A 599 -2.36 10.66 -21.30
C GLY A 599 -1.94 10.22 -22.70
N ALA A 600 -1.59 8.95 -22.83
CA ALA A 600 -1.20 8.35 -24.09
C ALA A 600 -2.01 7.06 -24.36
N PRO A 601 -2.95 7.07 -25.35
CA PRO A 601 -3.33 8.21 -26.19
C PRO A 601 -4.09 9.27 -25.41
N ILE A 602 -4.08 10.52 -25.88
CA ILE A 602 -4.94 11.57 -25.32
C ILE A 602 -6.40 11.16 -25.50
N LEU A 603 -7.17 11.15 -24.40
CA LEU A 603 -8.60 10.86 -24.42
C LEU A 603 -9.41 12.09 -23.99
N SER A 604 -10.68 12.12 -24.38
CA SER A 604 -11.54 13.28 -24.15
C SER A 604 -12.96 12.86 -23.77
N ALA A 605 -13.62 13.71 -23.00
CA ALA A 605 -15.05 13.65 -22.76
C ALA A 605 -15.72 14.96 -23.15
N THR A 606 -17.01 14.90 -23.48
CA THR A 606 -17.79 16.08 -23.89
C THR A 606 -19.10 16.14 -23.12
N GLN A 607 -19.59 17.36 -22.88
CA GLN A 607 -20.94 17.60 -22.38
C GLN A 607 -21.58 18.77 -23.10
N SER A 608 -22.90 18.80 -23.09
CA SER A 608 -23.67 19.89 -23.67
C SER A 608 -24.76 20.37 -22.71
N PHE A 609 -25.03 21.66 -22.73
CA PHE A 609 -26.14 22.30 -22.02
C PHE A 609 -26.71 23.45 -22.85
N GLN A 610 -27.91 23.89 -22.53
CA GLN A 610 -28.59 25.00 -23.21
C GLN A 610 -28.44 26.27 -22.37
N VAL A 611 -28.37 27.43 -23.08
CA VAL A 611 -28.42 28.75 -22.44
C VAL A 611 -29.58 29.57 -23.03
N ALA A 612 -30.63 29.73 -22.26
CA ALA A 612 -31.77 30.55 -22.62
C ALA A 612 -31.48 32.04 -22.31
N VAL A 613 -31.58 32.89 -23.32
CA VAL A 613 -31.38 34.36 -23.19
C VAL A 613 -32.73 35.03 -23.04
N LEU A 614 -33.00 35.50 -21.84
CA LEU A 614 -34.23 36.20 -21.51
C LEU A 614 -34.17 37.66 -21.98
N ARG A 615 -35.35 38.21 -22.34
CA ARG A 615 -35.44 39.61 -22.71
C ARG A 615 -35.42 40.49 -21.46
N PRO A 616 -34.49 41.49 -21.35
CA PRO A 616 -34.55 42.47 -20.27
C PRO A 616 -35.75 43.37 -20.41
N ALA A 617 -36.21 43.91 -19.28
CA ALA A 617 -37.26 44.93 -19.24
C ALA A 617 -36.82 46.18 -20.01
N ALA A 618 -37.75 46.79 -20.71
CA ALA A 618 -37.48 48.04 -21.40
C ALA A 618 -37.04 49.12 -20.38
N PRO A 619 -35.93 49.83 -20.65
CA PRO A 619 -35.50 50.89 -19.76
C PRO A 619 -36.48 52.04 -19.79
N ALA A 620 -36.66 52.69 -18.65
CA ALA A 620 -37.55 53.85 -18.55
C ALA A 620 -36.96 54.96 -17.67
N PHE A 621 -37.32 56.19 -18.00
CA PHE A 621 -37.03 57.34 -17.12
C PHE A 621 -38.16 57.52 -16.11
N GLY A 622 -37.79 57.74 -14.86
CA GLY A 622 -38.69 58.24 -13.82
C GLY A 622 -39.00 59.71 -13.94
N PRO A 623 -39.65 60.34 -12.94
CA PRO A 623 -39.89 61.77 -12.91
C PRO A 623 -38.56 62.54 -12.99
N VAL A 624 -38.58 63.62 -13.81
CA VAL A 624 -37.44 64.53 -13.92
C VAL A 624 -37.47 65.55 -12.75
N GLY A 625 -36.32 65.68 -12.08
CA GLY A 625 -36.08 66.64 -11.02
C GLY A 625 -34.94 67.58 -11.39
N PHE A 626 -34.87 68.72 -10.68
CA PHE A 626 -33.76 69.68 -10.75
C PHE A 626 -33.23 69.90 -9.34
N ASP A 627 -31.93 69.77 -9.17
CA ASP A 627 -31.25 70.09 -7.93
C ASP A 627 -30.10 71.05 -8.21
N GLY A 628 -30.15 72.26 -7.59
CA GLY A 628 -29.16 73.30 -7.85
C GLY A 628 -29.04 73.72 -9.30
N GLY A 629 -30.10 73.53 -10.10
CA GLY A 629 -30.11 73.85 -11.53
C GLY A 629 -29.60 72.72 -12.45
N VAL A 630 -29.30 71.62 -11.89
CA VAL A 630 -28.81 70.38 -12.62
C VAL A 630 -29.99 69.44 -12.77
N MET A 631 -30.25 68.99 -14.00
CA MET A 631 -31.28 67.95 -14.27
C MET A 631 -30.87 66.62 -13.77
N GLN A 632 -31.78 65.97 -13.06
CA GLN A 632 -31.63 64.62 -12.54
C GLN A 632 -32.83 63.72 -12.90
N VAL A 633 -32.59 62.45 -13.24
CA VAL A 633 -33.68 61.53 -13.53
C VAL A 633 -33.22 60.07 -13.16
N ALA A 634 -34.07 59.37 -12.46
CA ALA A 634 -33.86 57.95 -12.19
C ALA A 634 -34.09 57.17 -13.46
N VAL A 635 -33.18 56.22 -13.76
CA VAL A 635 -33.31 55.30 -14.86
C VAL A 635 -33.61 53.90 -14.27
N THR A 636 -34.69 53.28 -14.71
CA THR A 636 -35.16 51.95 -14.30
C THR A 636 -34.92 50.93 -15.38
N GLY A 637 -34.90 49.63 -15.02
CA GLY A 637 -34.71 48.49 -15.94
C GLY A 637 -34.16 47.29 -15.18
N ASP A 638 -33.41 46.43 -15.85
CA ASP A 638 -32.77 45.25 -15.28
C ASP A 638 -31.25 45.41 -15.17
N VAL A 639 -30.66 44.86 -14.11
CA VAL A 639 -29.20 44.81 -13.94
C VAL A 639 -28.59 43.84 -14.96
N GLY A 640 -27.49 44.26 -15.59
CA GLY A 640 -26.72 43.43 -16.52
C GLY A 640 -26.48 44.06 -17.88
N PRO A 641 -27.52 44.60 -18.57
CA PRO A 641 -27.32 45.35 -19.79
C PRO A 641 -26.54 46.64 -19.56
N ASP A 642 -25.83 47.11 -20.60
CA ASP A 642 -25.31 48.46 -20.62
C ASP A 642 -26.45 49.44 -20.95
N TYR A 643 -26.43 50.62 -20.36
CA TYR A 643 -27.39 51.69 -20.60
C TYR A 643 -26.70 52.83 -21.33
N SER A 644 -27.18 53.13 -22.52
CA SER A 644 -26.74 54.28 -23.30
C SER A 644 -27.78 55.40 -23.25
N ILE A 645 -27.42 56.53 -22.72
CA ILE A 645 -28.31 57.72 -22.65
C ILE A 645 -27.91 58.78 -23.71
N TYR A 646 -28.85 59.15 -24.50
CA TYR A 646 -28.66 60.07 -25.57
C TYR A 646 -29.57 61.33 -25.33
N ALA A 647 -29.13 62.45 -25.85
CA ALA A 647 -29.94 63.67 -25.86
C ALA A 647 -29.99 64.36 -27.26
N SER A 648 -31.09 65.06 -27.53
CA SER A 648 -31.26 65.88 -28.72
C SER A 648 -32.11 67.10 -28.39
N THR A 649 -31.94 68.18 -29.13
CA THR A 649 -32.80 69.38 -29.07
C THR A 649 -34.04 69.27 -29.96
N SER A 650 -34.13 68.19 -30.76
CA SER A 650 -35.26 67.90 -31.67
C SER A 650 -35.62 66.43 -31.67
N LEU A 651 -36.91 66.13 -31.61
CA LEU A 651 -37.40 64.74 -31.71
C LEU A 651 -37.25 64.18 -33.13
N THR A 652 -37.14 65.03 -34.13
CA THR A 652 -36.96 64.62 -35.53
C THR A 652 -35.52 64.66 -36.00
N ALA A 653 -34.58 64.95 -35.08
CA ALA A 653 -33.14 64.94 -35.41
C ALA A 653 -32.69 63.58 -35.89
N ALA A 654 -31.90 63.57 -36.99
CA ALA A 654 -31.27 62.33 -37.48
C ALA A 654 -30.23 61.75 -36.51
N GLU A 655 -29.60 62.65 -35.74
CA GLU A 655 -28.57 62.32 -34.80
C GLU A 655 -28.91 62.70 -33.36
N TRP A 656 -28.60 61.83 -32.42
CA TRP A 656 -28.71 62.01 -30.99
C TRP A 656 -27.32 61.94 -30.36
N ALA A 657 -26.96 62.91 -29.54
CA ALA A 657 -25.69 62.95 -28.86
C ALA A 657 -25.65 61.90 -27.71
N LEU A 658 -24.68 61.07 -27.70
CA LEU A 658 -24.42 60.07 -26.60
C LEU A 658 -23.87 60.87 -25.41
N LEU A 659 -24.54 60.79 -24.25
CA LEU A 659 -24.17 61.48 -23.01
C LEU A 659 -23.48 60.47 -22.01
N LEU A 660 -23.96 59.23 -21.92
CA LEU A 660 -23.47 58.29 -20.94
C LEU A 660 -23.62 56.88 -21.51
N VAL A 661 -22.58 56.07 -21.28
CA VAL A 661 -22.67 54.59 -21.33
C VAL A 661 -22.28 54.06 -19.96
N THR A 662 -23.13 53.26 -19.37
CA THR A 662 -22.86 52.68 -18.04
C THR A 662 -23.48 51.30 -17.92
N ASN A 663 -22.84 50.43 -17.10
CA ASN A 663 -23.40 49.15 -16.63
C ASN A 663 -23.63 49.29 -15.13
N PRO A 664 -24.82 49.75 -14.70
CA PRO A 664 -25.04 50.01 -13.29
C PRO A 664 -25.13 48.70 -12.48
N PRO A 665 -24.45 48.62 -11.31
CA PRO A 665 -24.53 47.44 -10.46
C PRO A 665 -25.86 47.28 -9.73
N ALA A 666 -26.67 48.37 -9.73
CA ALA A 666 -28.00 48.40 -9.14
C ALA A 666 -28.92 49.37 -9.91
N LEU A 667 -30.21 49.10 -9.88
CA LEU A 667 -31.25 49.92 -10.47
C LEU A 667 -32.35 50.24 -9.43
N PRO A 668 -32.98 51.45 -9.48
CA PRO A 668 -32.71 52.51 -10.40
C PRO A 668 -31.36 53.22 -10.13
N PHE A 669 -30.70 53.70 -11.21
CA PHE A 669 -29.55 54.59 -11.05
C PHE A 669 -29.93 56.05 -11.41
N LEU A 670 -29.26 57.05 -10.84
CA LEU A 670 -29.48 58.40 -11.09
C LEU A 670 -28.63 58.92 -12.27
N PHE A 671 -29.27 59.35 -13.35
CA PHE A 671 -28.61 60.07 -14.44
C PHE A 671 -28.69 61.58 -14.20
N VAL A 672 -27.58 62.27 -14.38
CA VAL A 672 -27.43 63.71 -14.16
C VAL A 672 -26.91 64.32 -15.44
N ASP A 673 -27.62 65.37 -15.90
CA ASP A 673 -27.16 66.24 -17.00
C ASP A 673 -26.93 67.66 -16.54
N PRO A 674 -25.68 68.05 -16.26
CA PRO A 674 -25.36 69.42 -15.82
C PRO A 674 -25.52 70.45 -16.92
N ALA A 675 -25.61 70.03 -18.19
CA ALA A 675 -25.78 70.98 -19.32
C ALA A 675 -27.23 71.11 -19.76
N ALA A 676 -28.17 70.45 -19.08
CA ALA A 676 -29.60 70.46 -19.50
C ALA A 676 -30.20 71.90 -19.65
N THR A 677 -29.84 72.82 -18.74
CA THR A 677 -30.32 74.18 -18.73
C THR A 677 -29.71 75.10 -19.79
N ASN A 678 -28.68 74.67 -20.51
CA ASN A 678 -28.06 75.39 -21.61
C ASN A 678 -28.90 75.35 -22.89
N PHE A 679 -29.99 74.58 -22.89
CA PHE A 679 -30.84 74.36 -24.04
C PHE A 679 -32.27 74.76 -23.73
N PRO A 680 -32.97 75.45 -24.66
CA PRO A 680 -34.39 75.85 -24.47
C PRO A 680 -35.33 74.68 -24.34
N GLN A 681 -34.96 73.55 -24.98
CA GLN A 681 -35.60 72.26 -24.86
C GLN A 681 -34.58 71.16 -25.11
N ARG A 682 -34.70 70.02 -24.39
CA ARG A 682 -33.83 68.89 -24.52
C ARG A 682 -34.61 67.58 -24.28
N TYR A 683 -34.50 66.67 -25.21
CA TYR A 683 -35.14 65.32 -25.19
C TYR A 683 -34.12 64.32 -24.86
N TYR A 684 -34.49 63.24 -24.13
CA TYR A 684 -33.65 62.16 -23.75
C TYR A 684 -34.23 60.84 -24.19
N ARG A 685 -33.40 59.93 -24.59
CA ARG A 685 -33.74 58.51 -24.77
C ARG A 685 -32.71 57.63 -24.09
N VAL A 686 -33.18 56.50 -23.57
CA VAL A 686 -32.34 55.49 -23.01
C VAL A 686 -32.47 54.23 -23.88
N GLN A 687 -31.34 53.54 -24.15
CA GLN A 687 -31.24 52.35 -24.96
C GLN A 687 -30.36 51.32 -24.26
N LEU A 688 -30.76 50.03 -24.33
CA LEU A 688 -29.93 48.91 -23.83
C LEU A 688 -28.91 48.51 -24.89
N GLY A 689 -27.73 48.11 -24.43
CA GLY A 689 -26.62 47.56 -25.23
C GLY A 689 -25.74 46.62 -24.41
N PRO A 690 -24.72 46.10 -25.06
CA PRO A 690 -24.61 45.55 -26.40
C PRO A 690 -25.43 44.31 -26.59
#